data_10bb5c655c76cd0403d48063e467e6f4
#
_entry.id   10bb5c655c76cd0403d48063e467e6f4
#
_cell.length_a   1.000
_cell.length_b   1.000
_cell.length_c   1.000
_cell.angle_alpha   90.00
_cell.angle_beta   90.00
_cell.angle_gamma   90.00
#
_symmetry.space_group_name_H-M   'P 1'
#
loop_
_entity.id
_entity.type
_entity.pdbx_description
1 polymer ?
#
loop_
_entity_poly.entity_id
_entity_poly.type
_entity_poly.pdbx_seq_one_letter_code
_entity_poly.pdbx_strand_id
1 'polypeptide(L)'
;MNISYKWLKEYVDFDLEPQDLAAALTSTGLEVGSVEEVETIRGGLKGLFVGKVLTCEEHPNSDHLHVTTVDLGKGEPQQIVCGAANIAAGQKVIVADLGCVLYDGDDSFTIKKSKLRGVESLGMICSEDEIGIGTSHDGIIVLPEDAQVGMPAAEYYQLDSDWLIEIDITANRADALSHYGVARDLYAWLKQNGYETSLHRPDCSKFKVDNHDLPIEVKIENPDACRRYACLSITDCEVKESPQWLKDRLNVIGVRPINNIVDITNYVMMAYGQPMHCFDADMVTGRQIIVKDKNEGKKFITLDGEEHTLGEHDLAICNAEEPMCIAGVFGGKGSGTYENTRNVVLESAYFHPTWIRKSARRHGLSTDSSFRFERGIDPNGTIYALKQAAILCKELAGGKVSMEICDVYPTKMEGFPVRLNYEYADRLIGKQLGTDTIKSIATSLEMEIVKEDAEGLDLIVPPYRVDVKRPCDVIEDILRIYGYNNVEIPTELKSSLTIAEEADKNFHREDIVSEQLVGAGFNEILNNSLTAQSYYEGAELNAYPWEQTVKIMNPLSSDLGVMRQTLLFGGLESIRRNVNRKAQNLRFFEVGNTYRYEQDKWSEESPVKAYRQEYHLALWITGKRVQGSWAHADEESTFYELKANVENILRRVGMAQNALVAETSQNNIFDKGMELKTRGSKTIVEMGILSHKLLKKIDIAQAVFYADVNWTELMKAIRKNKLQFQEISKYPSVSRDLALLLDSNIEFAQIEEIARQTEKKLLKKVELFDVYEGKNLPEGKKSYAVNFILQDETKTLNDKAIDAIMQKLIKNITTKLGAELR
;
A
#
# COMPACT_ATOMS: atom_id res chain seq x y z
N MET A 1 -12.84 -10.23 0.02
CA MET A 1 -13.51 -11.53 0.26
C MET A 1 -15.00 -11.31 0.28
N ASN A 2 -15.72 -12.05 -0.55
CA ASN A 2 -17.17 -11.95 -0.63
C ASN A 2 -17.82 -12.94 0.32
N ILE A 3 -18.73 -12.48 1.16
CA ILE A 3 -19.45 -13.26 2.16
C ILE A 3 -20.95 -13.15 1.92
N SER A 4 -21.64 -14.29 1.85
CA SER A 4 -23.11 -14.35 1.87
C SER A 4 -23.60 -14.27 3.31
N TYR A 5 -24.53 -13.36 3.58
CA TYR A 5 -25.15 -13.18 4.90
C TYR A 5 -25.87 -14.45 5.37
N LYS A 6 -26.65 -15.09 4.47
CA LYS A 6 -27.37 -16.32 4.80
C LYS A 6 -26.44 -17.50 5.02
N TRP A 7 -25.40 -17.61 4.22
CA TRP A 7 -24.40 -18.67 4.40
C TRP A 7 -23.61 -18.48 5.70
N LEU A 8 -23.32 -17.23 6.09
CA LEU A 8 -22.65 -16.93 7.37
C LEU A 8 -23.50 -17.38 8.56
N LYS A 9 -24.84 -17.21 8.51
CA LYS A 9 -25.77 -17.67 9.56
C LYS A 9 -25.77 -19.20 9.77
N GLU A 10 -25.27 -19.98 8.85
CA GLU A 10 -25.12 -21.43 9.06
C GLU A 10 -23.99 -21.78 10.02
N TYR A 11 -23.04 -20.87 10.21
CA TYR A 11 -21.86 -21.09 11.06
C TYR A 11 -21.93 -20.37 12.40
N VAL A 12 -22.66 -19.29 12.50
CA VAL A 12 -22.78 -18.54 13.74
C VAL A 12 -24.19 -17.98 13.91
N ASP A 13 -24.73 -18.13 15.13
CA ASP A 13 -26.07 -17.60 15.45
C ASP A 13 -25.97 -16.10 15.73
N PHE A 14 -26.75 -15.30 14.98
CA PHE A 14 -26.89 -13.87 15.20
C PHE A 14 -28.20 -13.33 14.62
N ASP A 15 -28.65 -12.20 15.17
CA ASP A 15 -29.85 -11.47 14.72
C ASP A 15 -29.48 -9.99 14.49
N LEU A 16 -28.43 -9.76 13.69
CA LEU A 16 -28.02 -8.42 13.29
C LEU A 16 -28.51 -8.15 11.87
N GLU A 17 -29.00 -6.95 11.62
CA GLU A 17 -29.28 -6.50 10.26
C GLU A 17 -27.95 -6.42 9.47
N PRO A 18 -27.97 -6.54 8.12
CA PRO A 18 -26.75 -6.56 7.31
C PRO A 18 -25.82 -5.37 7.54
N GLN A 19 -26.37 -4.17 7.78
CA GLN A 19 -25.59 -2.97 8.06
C GLN A 19 -24.93 -3.01 9.45
N ASP A 20 -25.62 -3.54 10.47
CA ASP A 20 -25.10 -3.70 11.82
C ASP A 20 -24.01 -4.79 11.85
N LEU A 21 -24.22 -5.87 11.08
CA LEU A 21 -23.20 -6.90 10.87
C LEU A 21 -21.94 -6.30 10.25
N ALA A 22 -22.07 -5.45 9.23
CA ALA A 22 -20.93 -4.78 8.59
C ALA A 22 -20.16 -3.91 9.59
N ALA A 23 -20.86 -3.18 10.45
CA ALA A 23 -20.24 -2.38 11.50
C ALA A 23 -19.52 -3.27 12.54
N ALA A 24 -20.13 -4.39 12.95
CA ALA A 24 -19.52 -5.36 13.85
C ALA A 24 -18.23 -5.95 13.28
N LEU A 25 -18.25 -6.43 12.02
CA LEU A 25 -17.08 -7.00 11.33
C LEU A 25 -15.96 -5.96 11.19
N THR A 26 -16.30 -4.76 10.75
CA THR A 26 -15.31 -3.66 10.64
C THR A 26 -14.66 -3.36 11.98
N SER A 27 -15.41 -3.39 13.07
CA SER A 27 -14.89 -3.15 14.42
C SER A 27 -13.89 -4.20 14.89
N THR A 28 -13.96 -5.42 14.33
CA THR A 28 -12.99 -6.51 14.60
C THR A 28 -11.75 -6.46 13.72
N GLY A 29 -11.66 -5.50 12.80
CA GLY A 29 -10.58 -5.37 11.82
C GLY A 29 -10.84 -6.12 10.50
N LEU A 30 -12.06 -6.59 10.27
CA LEU A 30 -12.55 -7.11 8.99
C LEU A 30 -13.32 -6.01 8.28
N GLU A 31 -12.61 -5.08 7.65
CA GLU A 31 -13.20 -3.89 7.03
C GLU A 31 -14.19 -4.26 5.93
N VAL A 32 -15.44 -3.80 6.07
CA VAL A 32 -16.50 -4.01 5.08
C VAL A 32 -16.50 -2.85 4.09
N GLY A 33 -16.23 -3.14 2.82
CA GLY A 33 -16.23 -2.17 1.73
C GLY A 33 -17.63 -1.89 1.19
N SER A 34 -18.44 -2.93 1.00
CA SER A 34 -19.82 -2.79 0.53
C SER A 34 -20.77 -3.83 1.14
N VAL A 35 -22.06 -3.47 1.16
CA VAL A 35 -23.18 -4.35 1.55
C VAL A 35 -24.25 -4.20 0.49
N GLU A 36 -24.51 -5.25 -0.28
CA GLU A 36 -25.44 -5.21 -1.41
C GLU A 36 -26.45 -6.33 -1.33
N GLU A 37 -27.73 -6.03 -1.61
CA GLU A 37 -28.75 -7.05 -1.74
C GLU A 37 -28.60 -7.74 -3.11
N VAL A 38 -28.42 -9.05 -3.10
CA VAL A 38 -28.32 -9.87 -4.31
C VAL A 38 -29.65 -10.59 -4.51
N GLU A 39 -30.36 -10.18 -5.52
CA GLU A 39 -31.60 -10.82 -5.96
C GLU A 39 -31.29 -12.06 -6.81
N THR A 40 -31.88 -13.20 -6.51
CA THR A 40 -31.69 -14.45 -7.28
C THR A 40 -32.09 -14.26 -8.76
N ILE A 41 -33.12 -13.44 -8.99
CA ILE A 41 -33.57 -13.00 -10.30
C ILE A 41 -33.59 -11.47 -10.31
N ARG A 42 -33.00 -10.85 -11.31
CA ARG A 42 -32.95 -9.39 -11.42
C ARG A 42 -34.33 -8.74 -11.38
N GLY A 43 -34.53 -7.82 -10.45
CA GLY A 43 -35.84 -7.19 -10.20
C GLY A 43 -36.73 -7.95 -9.24
N GLY A 44 -36.30 -9.12 -8.72
CA GLY A 44 -37.01 -9.90 -7.70
C GLY A 44 -38.43 -10.28 -8.05
N LEU A 45 -38.79 -10.38 -9.34
CA LEU A 45 -40.16 -10.59 -9.85
C LEU A 45 -41.19 -9.61 -9.27
N LYS A 46 -40.76 -8.39 -8.90
CA LYS A 46 -41.67 -7.33 -8.37
C LYS A 46 -42.64 -6.90 -9.43
N GLY A 47 -43.98 -6.94 -9.09
CA GLY A 47 -45.03 -6.58 -10.02
C GLY A 47 -45.52 -7.72 -10.90
N LEU A 48 -44.99 -8.95 -10.71
CA LEU A 48 -45.54 -10.17 -11.34
C LEU A 48 -46.41 -10.94 -10.38
N PHE A 49 -47.53 -11.46 -10.86
CA PHE A 49 -48.54 -12.18 -10.07
C PHE A 49 -49.03 -13.44 -10.78
N VAL A 50 -49.48 -14.40 -9.98
CA VAL A 50 -50.23 -15.56 -10.51
C VAL A 50 -51.61 -15.07 -10.96
N GLY A 51 -51.94 -15.18 -12.23
CA GLY A 51 -53.25 -14.85 -12.80
C GLY A 51 -53.99 -16.08 -13.29
N LYS A 52 -55.31 -15.99 -13.37
CA LYS A 52 -56.15 -17.01 -14.00
C LYS A 52 -56.82 -16.44 -15.23
N VAL A 53 -56.62 -17.10 -16.37
CA VAL A 53 -57.26 -16.78 -17.66
C VAL A 53 -58.70 -17.17 -17.59
N LEU A 54 -59.64 -16.22 -17.58
CA LEU A 54 -61.08 -16.46 -17.52
C LEU A 54 -61.64 -16.74 -18.93
N THR A 55 -61.25 -15.89 -19.90
CA THR A 55 -61.68 -16.04 -21.32
C THR A 55 -60.46 -15.93 -22.22
N CYS A 56 -60.50 -16.61 -23.37
CA CYS A 56 -59.49 -16.55 -24.42
C CYS A 56 -60.18 -16.55 -25.77
N GLU A 57 -60.16 -15.43 -26.48
CA GLU A 57 -60.85 -15.26 -27.78
C GLU A 57 -59.85 -14.84 -28.84
N GLU A 58 -60.12 -15.16 -30.12
CA GLU A 58 -59.28 -14.74 -31.23
C GLU A 58 -59.30 -13.22 -31.36
N HIS A 59 -58.13 -12.64 -31.68
CA HIS A 59 -58.00 -11.18 -31.82
C HIS A 59 -58.68 -10.72 -33.13
N PRO A 60 -59.56 -9.71 -33.10
CA PRO A 60 -60.37 -9.31 -34.25
C PRO A 60 -59.57 -8.83 -35.47
N ASN A 61 -58.33 -8.43 -35.28
CA ASN A 61 -57.45 -7.89 -36.35
C ASN A 61 -56.09 -8.66 -36.45
N SER A 62 -56.02 -9.91 -35.97
CA SER A 62 -54.78 -10.72 -36.03
C SER A 62 -55.13 -12.21 -36.00
N ASP A 63 -54.39 -12.98 -36.73
CA ASP A 63 -54.46 -14.43 -36.86
C ASP A 63 -53.57 -15.22 -35.85
N HIS A 64 -52.78 -14.51 -35.04
CA HIS A 64 -51.90 -15.12 -34.01
C HIS A 64 -51.97 -14.43 -32.65
N LEU A 65 -52.79 -13.44 -32.48
CA LEU A 65 -53.03 -12.82 -31.16
C LEU A 65 -54.34 -13.32 -30.57
N HIS A 66 -54.36 -13.45 -29.26
CA HIS A 66 -55.55 -13.75 -28.47
C HIS A 66 -55.86 -12.60 -27.53
N VAL A 67 -57.18 -12.31 -27.39
CA VAL A 67 -57.63 -11.34 -26.35
C VAL A 67 -58.10 -12.16 -25.14
N THR A 68 -57.42 -11.96 -24.04
CA THR A 68 -57.72 -12.69 -22.79
C THR A 68 -58.28 -11.77 -21.73
N THR A 69 -59.10 -12.31 -20.86
CA THR A 69 -59.49 -11.66 -19.59
C THR A 69 -58.86 -12.47 -18.47
N VAL A 70 -58.04 -11.80 -17.66
CA VAL A 70 -57.22 -12.46 -16.61
C VAL A 70 -57.58 -11.91 -15.26
N ASP A 71 -57.88 -12.78 -14.32
CA ASP A 71 -58.13 -12.44 -12.90
C ASP A 71 -56.78 -12.50 -12.15
N LEU A 72 -56.40 -11.39 -11.57
CA LEU A 72 -55.19 -11.24 -10.72
C LEU A 72 -55.52 -11.23 -9.22
N GLY A 73 -56.74 -11.55 -8.82
CA GLY A 73 -57.14 -11.50 -7.40
C GLY A 73 -57.21 -10.09 -6.82
N LYS A 74 -57.22 -9.05 -7.67
CA LYS A 74 -57.16 -7.64 -7.27
C LYS A 74 -58.49 -6.89 -7.49
N GLY A 75 -59.60 -7.61 -7.75
CA GLY A 75 -60.92 -7.06 -7.99
C GLY A 75 -61.43 -7.29 -9.41
N GLU A 76 -61.42 -6.28 -10.28
CA GLU A 76 -61.87 -6.47 -11.68
C GLU A 76 -60.83 -7.17 -12.52
N PRO A 77 -61.25 -8.21 -13.33
CA PRO A 77 -60.33 -8.89 -14.27
C PRO A 77 -59.80 -7.93 -15.33
N GLN A 78 -58.55 -8.13 -15.71
CA GLN A 78 -57.84 -7.28 -16.68
C GLN A 78 -57.86 -7.90 -18.08
N GLN A 79 -58.02 -7.05 -19.09
CA GLN A 79 -57.88 -7.46 -20.49
C GLN A 79 -56.38 -7.43 -20.88
N ILE A 80 -55.85 -8.55 -21.34
CA ILE A 80 -54.48 -8.70 -21.78
C ILE A 80 -54.49 -9.36 -23.15
N VAL A 81 -53.69 -8.81 -24.10
CA VAL A 81 -53.50 -9.40 -25.42
C VAL A 81 -52.25 -10.26 -25.37
N CYS A 82 -52.35 -11.53 -25.74
CA CYS A 82 -51.26 -12.50 -25.71
C CYS A 82 -50.99 -13.06 -27.12
N GLY A 83 -49.73 -13.22 -27.49
CA GLY A 83 -49.28 -13.77 -28.76
C GLY A 83 -48.83 -15.25 -28.70
N ALA A 84 -48.85 -15.86 -27.54
CA ALA A 84 -48.39 -17.24 -27.39
C ALA A 84 -49.40 -18.27 -27.86
N ALA A 85 -48.96 -19.26 -28.60
CA ALA A 85 -49.84 -20.30 -29.17
C ALA A 85 -50.42 -21.27 -28.11
N ASN A 86 -49.80 -21.34 -26.93
CA ASN A 86 -50.22 -22.23 -25.83
C ASN A 86 -51.20 -21.59 -24.84
N ILE A 87 -51.69 -20.38 -25.11
CA ILE A 87 -52.67 -19.69 -24.20
C ILE A 87 -54.06 -20.31 -24.34
N ALA A 88 -54.76 -20.59 -23.24
CA ALA A 88 -56.14 -21.10 -23.25
C ALA A 88 -56.92 -20.61 -21.99
N ALA A 89 -58.24 -20.55 -22.12
CA ALA A 89 -59.12 -20.26 -20.99
C ALA A 89 -59.00 -21.33 -19.87
N GLY A 90 -59.04 -20.93 -18.64
CA GLY A 90 -58.90 -21.79 -17.47
C GLY A 90 -57.51 -21.93 -16.90
N GLN A 91 -56.46 -21.65 -17.69
CA GLN A 91 -55.06 -21.76 -17.29
C GLN A 91 -54.69 -20.75 -16.18
N LYS A 92 -53.77 -21.16 -15.32
CA LYS A 92 -53.07 -20.25 -14.39
C LYS A 92 -51.71 -19.90 -15.03
N VAL A 93 -51.39 -18.61 -15.00
CA VAL A 93 -50.25 -18.03 -15.73
C VAL A 93 -49.53 -17.00 -14.89
N ILE A 94 -48.28 -16.63 -15.24
CA ILE A 94 -47.58 -15.49 -14.64
C ILE A 94 -47.87 -14.24 -15.48
N VAL A 95 -48.26 -13.17 -14.77
CA VAL A 95 -48.67 -11.91 -15.40
C VAL A 95 -47.87 -10.76 -14.81
N ALA A 96 -47.23 -10.00 -15.69
CA ALA A 96 -46.61 -8.71 -15.37
C ALA A 96 -47.70 -7.62 -15.41
N ASP A 97 -48.00 -7.04 -14.27
CA ASP A 97 -49.00 -5.96 -14.10
C ASP A 97 -48.47 -4.60 -14.57
N LEU A 98 -49.34 -3.62 -14.72
CA LEU A 98 -48.93 -2.28 -15.12
C LEU A 98 -47.94 -1.70 -14.14
N GLY A 99 -46.83 -1.16 -14.68
CA GLY A 99 -45.68 -0.63 -13.91
C GLY A 99 -44.59 -1.65 -13.56
N CYS A 100 -44.82 -2.95 -13.83
CA CYS A 100 -43.83 -3.98 -13.70
C CYS A 100 -42.63 -3.67 -14.63
N VAL A 101 -41.41 -3.87 -14.16
CA VAL A 101 -40.16 -3.77 -14.93
C VAL A 101 -39.64 -5.16 -15.21
N LEU A 102 -39.50 -5.50 -16.50
CA LEU A 102 -38.89 -6.74 -16.98
C LEU A 102 -37.48 -6.42 -17.49
N TYR A 103 -36.58 -7.40 -17.44
CA TYR A 103 -35.20 -7.27 -17.80
C TYR A 103 -34.82 -8.24 -18.90
N ASP A 104 -34.07 -7.75 -19.90
CA ASP A 104 -33.49 -8.57 -20.97
C ASP A 104 -31.97 -8.25 -21.04
N GLY A 105 -31.17 -9.11 -20.45
CA GLY A 105 -29.74 -8.84 -20.25
C GLY A 105 -29.49 -7.53 -19.47
N ASP A 106 -28.83 -6.57 -20.10
CA ASP A 106 -28.57 -5.25 -19.48
C ASP A 106 -29.70 -4.26 -19.69
N ASP A 107 -30.63 -4.54 -20.61
CA ASP A 107 -31.77 -3.69 -20.91
C ASP A 107 -32.95 -3.94 -19.96
N SER A 108 -33.83 -2.98 -19.85
CA SER A 108 -35.05 -3.09 -19.08
C SER A 108 -36.22 -2.37 -19.75
N PHE A 109 -37.43 -2.92 -19.62
CA PHE A 109 -38.61 -2.24 -20.07
C PHE A 109 -39.78 -2.31 -19.07
N THR A 110 -40.55 -1.25 -19.00
CA THR A 110 -41.68 -1.15 -18.08
C THR A 110 -42.97 -1.48 -18.79
N ILE A 111 -43.78 -2.36 -18.19
CA ILE A 111 -45.13 -2.71 -18.70
C ILE A 111 -46.06 -1.49 -18.57
N LYS A 112 -46.51 -1.01 -19.69
CA LYS A 112 -47.45 0.13 -19.79
C LYS A 112 -48.69 -0.29 -20.51
N LYS A 113 -49.80 0.40 -20.22
CA LYS A 113 -51.04 0.30 -20.97
C LYS A 113 -50.74 0.50 -22.46
N SER A 114 -51.05 -0.48 -23.27
CA SER A 114 -50.75 -0.47 -24.71
C SER A 114 -52.00 -0.82 -25.55
N LYS A 115 -51.97 -0.50 -26.86
CA LYS A 115 -52.94 -0.94 -27.81
C LYS A 115 -52.28 -1.79 -28.86
N LEU A 116 -52.57 -3.09 -28.89
CA LEU A 116 -52.08 -4.02 -29.84
C LEU A 116 -53.12 -4.21 -30.95
N ARG A 117 -52.82 -3.81 -32.20
CA ARG A 117 -53.70 -3.84 -33.36
C ARG A 117 -55.15 -3.33 -33.08
N GLY A 118 -55.22 -2.29 -32.20
CA GLY A 118 -56.52 -1.62 -31.85
C GLY A 118 -57.16 -2.11 -30.56
N VAL A 119 -56.74 -3.26 -30.02
CA VAL A 119 -57.26 -3.80 -28.74
C VAL A 119 -56.33 -3.39 -27.58
N GLU A 120 -56.91 -2.99 -26.48
CA GLU A 120 -56.19 -2.52 -25.30
C GLU A 120 -55.62 -3.69 -24.49
N SER A 121 -54.36 -3.61 -24.05
CA SER A 121 -53.70 -4.56 -23.14
C SER A 121 -53.29 -3.85 -21.87
N LEU A 122 -53.64 -4.39 -20.71
CA LEU A 122 -53.36 -3.84 -19.40
C LEU A 122 -52.31 -4.64 -18.62
N GLY A 123 -51.50 -5.41 -19.30
CA GLY A 123 -50.43 -6.23 -18.72
C GLY A 123 -49.84 -7.12 -19.78
N MET A 124 -48.94 -8.04 -19.35
CA MET A 124 -48.28 -9.02 -20.21
C MET A 124 -48.29 -10.39 -19.51
N ILE A 125 -48.70 -11.44 -20.23
CA ILE A 125 -48.51 -12.83 -19.78
C ILE A 125 -47.13 -13.28 -20.22
N CYS A 126 -46.31 -13.81 -19.33
CA CYS A 126 -44.88 -13.97 -19.55
C CYS A 126 -44.47 -15.41 -19.80
N SER A 127 -43.37 -15.59 -20.59
CA SER A 127 -42.60 -16.81 -20.75
C SER A 127 -41.51 -16.92 -19.64
N GLU A 128 -40.78 -18.04 -19.61
CA GLU A 128 -39.72 -18.27 -18.62
C GLU A 128 -38.56 -17.32 -18.80
N ASP A 129 -38.14 -17.10 -20.04
CA ASP A 129 -37.00 -16.23 -20.36
C ASP A 129 -37.31 -14.75 -20.10
N GLU A 130 -38.54 -14.29 -20.32
CA GLU A 130 -38.96 -12.90 -20.07
C GLU A 130 -38.93 -12.51 -18.59
N ILE A 131 -39.04 -13.47 -17.69
CA ILE A 131 -38.95 -13.21 -16.24
C ILE A 131 -37.69 -13.78 -15.61
N GLY A 132 -36.81 -14.38 -16.40
CA GLY A 132 -35.49 -14.86 -15.96
C GLY A 132 -35.50 -16.12 -15.10
N ILE A 133 -36.56 -16.94 -15.12
CA ILE A 133 -36.64 -18.21 -14.37
C ILE A 133 -36.18 -19.41 -15.19
N GLY A 134 -36.03 -19.25 -16.50
CA GLY A 134 -35.59 -20.29 -17.43
C GLY A 134 -35.11 -19.70 -18.77
N THR A 135 -34.88 -20.55 -19.75
CA THR A 135 -34.38 -20.14 -21.07
C THR A 135 -35.39 -20.40 -22.19
N SER A 136 -36.57 -20.94 -21.85
CA SER A 136 -37.60 -21.28 -22.85
C SER A 136 -38.39 -20.05 -23.26
N HIS A 137 -38.50 -19.85 -24.58
CA HIS A 137 -39.36 -18.84 -25.22
C HIS A 137 -40.50 -19.52 -26.04
N ASP A 138 -40.72 -20.84 -25.86
CA ASP A 138 -41.66 -21.61 -26.69
C ASP A 138 -43.12 -21.37 -26.31
N GLY A 139 -43.40 -20.43 -25.42
CA GLY A 139 -44.76 -20.06 -25.01
C GLY A 139 -44.81 -19.49 -23.60
N ILE A 140 -45.96 -19.14 -23.12
CA ILE A 140 -46.17 -18.62 -21.75
C ILE A 140 -46.01 -19.72 -20.71
N ILE A 141 -45.72 -19.30 -19.49
CA ILE A 141 -45.69 -20.18 -18.32
C ILE A 141 -47.13 -20.58 -17.92
N VAL A 142 -47.39 -21.90 -17.96
CA VAL A 142 -48.66 -22.47 -17.48
C VAL A 142 -48.41 -23.14 -16.14
N LEU A 143 -49.03 -22.61 -15.08
CA LEU A 143 -48.84 -23.09 -13.71
C LEU A 143 -49.84 -24.25 -13.41
N PRO A 144 -49.52 -25.11 -12.43
CA PRO A 144 -50.42 -26.12 -11.87
C PRO A 144 -51.75 -25.52 -11.34
N GLU A 145 -52.79 -26.35 -11.32
CA GLU A 145 -54.12 -25.90 -10.90
C GLU A 145 -54.23 -25.48 -9.44
N ASP A 146 -53.30 -25.87 -8.56
CA ASP A 146 -53.23 -25.53 -7.15
C ASP A 146 -52.55 -24.17 -6.90
N ALA A 147 -51.91 -23.54 -7.90
CA ALA A 147 -51.33 -22.21 -7.75
C ALA A 147 -52.39 -21.18 -7.32
N GLN A 148 -52.08 -20.38 -6.30
CA GLN A 148 -53.04 -19.42 -5.73
C GLN A 148 -53.10 -18.15 -6.56
N VAL A 149 -54.26 -17.80 -7.11
CA VAL A 149 -54.46 -16.58 -7.88
C VAL A 149 -54.28 -15.33 -7.02
N GLY A 150 -53.55 -14.37 -7.55
CA GLY A 150 -53.21 -13.14 -6.87
C GLY A 150 -51.90 -13.23 -6.03
N MET A 151 -51.34 -14.43 -5.87
CA MET A 151 -50.06 -14.59 -5.18
C MET A 151 -48.94 -13.88 -5.96
N PRO A 152 -48.05 -13.10 -5.33
CA PRO A 152 -46.85 -12.59 -5.99
C PRO A 152 -46.01 -13.71 -6.58
N ALA A 153 -45.49 -13.50 -7.78
CA ALA A 153 -44.65 -14.53 -8.46
C ALA A 153 -43.38 -14.85 -7.63
N ALA A 154 -42.77 -13.86 -6.97
CA ALA A 154 -41.65 -14.05 -6.07
C ALA A 154 -41.97 -15.04 -4.91
N GLU A 155 -43.19 -14.95 -4.34
CA GLU A 155 -43.63 -15.86 -3.30
C GLU A 155 -43.96 -17.26 -3.85
N TYR A 156 -44.58 -17.33 -5.03
CA TYR A 156 -44.86 -18.60 -5.71
C TYR A 156 -43.55 -19.38 -6.02
N TYR A 157 -42.52 -18.69 -6.53
CA TYR A 157 -41.21 -19.28 -6.81
C TYR A 157 -40.29 -19.37 -5.62
N GLN A 158 -40.73 -18.94 -4.44
CA GLN A 158 -39.96 -18.93 -3.22
C GLN A 158 -38.61 -18.23 -3.41
N LEU A 159 -38.62 -17.15 -4.18
CA LEU A 159 -37.41 -16.36 -4.40
C LEU A 159 -36.96 -15.73 -3.10
N ASP A 160 -35.72 -15.94 -2.79
CA ASP A 160 -35.12 -15.49 -1.56
C ASP A 160 -33.88 -14.64 -1.89
N SER A 161 -33.91 -13.34 -1.57
CA SER A 161 -32.75 -12.47 -1.70
C SER A 161 -31.72 -12.80 -0.62
N ASP A 162 -30.47 -12.59 -0.92
CA ASP A 162 -29.38 -12.66 0.05
C ASP A 162 -28.61 -11.33 0.06
N TRP A 163 -27.73 -11.13 1.04
CA TRP A 163 -26.88 -9.97 1.09
C TRP A 163 -25.43 -10.39 0.88
N LEU A 164 -24.78 -9.73 -0.07
CA LEU A 164 -23.36 -9.79 -0.31
C LEU A 164 -22.65 -8.77 0.59
N ILE A 165 -21.70 -9.24 1.38
CA ILE A 165 -20.85 -8.43 2.24
C ILE A 165 -19.43 -8.55 1.69
N GLU A 166 -18.90 -7.49 1.12
CA GLU A 166 -17.53 -7.44 0.63
C GLU A 166 -16.60 -7.02 1.76
N ILE A 167 -15.67 -7.89 2.12
CA ILE A 167 -14.69 -7.66 3.19
C ILE A 167 -13.29 -7.52 2.57
N ASP A 168 -12.62 -6.42 2.89
CA ASP A 168 -11.21 -6.22 2.55
C ASP A 168 -10.32 -6.86 3.61
N ILE A 169 -9.69 -7.98 3.23
CA ILE A 169 -8.89 -8.80 4.16
C ILE A 169 -7.40 -8.53 3.96
N THR A 170 -6.77 -8.05 5.02
CA THR A 170 -5.32 -7.83 5.05
C THR A 170 -4.53 -9.15 4.93
N ALA A 171 -3.32 -9.08 4.42
CA ALA A 171 -2.52 -10.27 4.10
C ALA A 171 -2.18 -11.15 5.32
N ASN A 172 -2.20 -10.61 6.53
CA ASN A 172 -1.96 -11.34 7.78
C ASN A 172 -3.21 -12.09 8.30
N ARG A 173 -4.41 -11.76 7.78
CA ARG A 173 -5.69 -12.36 8.22
C ARG A 173 -6.15 -13.49 7.29
N ALA A 174 -5.21 -14.38 6.91
CA ALA A 174 -5.52 -15.56 6.11
C ALA A 174 -6.60 -16.47 6.72
N ASP A 175 -6.72 -16.47 8.04
CA ASP A 175 -7.74 -17.17 8.81
C ASP A 175 -9.18 -16.74 8.48
N ALA A 176 -9.36 -15.50 7.99
CA ALA A 176 -10.65 -14.92 7.63
C ALA A 176 -11.01 -15.07 6.12
N LEU A 177 -10.20 -15.78 5.33
CA LEU A 177 -10.46 -16.00 3.88
C LEU A 177 -11.53 -17.09 3.61
N SER A 178 -12.53 -17.19 4.49
CA SER A 178 -13.65 -18.13 4.37
C SER A 178 -14.84 -17.67 5.22
N HIS A 179 -16.04 -18.18 4.92
CA HIS A 179 -17.24 -17.93 5.74
C HIS A 179 -17.04 -18.38 7.19
N TYR A 180 -16.47 -19.58 7.40
CA TYR A 180 -16.19 -20.08 8.76
C TYR A 180 -15.15 -19.24 9.51
N GLY A 181 -14.14 -18.72 8.78
CA GLY A 181 -13.12 -17.85 9.36
C GLY A 181 -13.71 -16.52 9.83
N VAL A 182 -14.59 -15.91 9.04
CA VAL A 182 -15.33 -14.70 9.41
C VAL A 182 -16.30 -14.99 10.58
N ALA A 183 -16.96 -16.15 10.54
CA ALA A 183 -17.86 -16.59 11.63
C ALA A 183 -17.15 -16.69 12.98
N ARG A 184 -15.89 -17.14 13.03
CA ARG A 184 -15.10 -17.19 14.28
C ARG A 184 -14.89 -15.81 14.89
N ASP A 185 -14.51 -14.84 14.08
CA ASP A 185 -14.33 -13.46 14.55
C ASP A 185 -15.66 -12.84 15.02
N LEU A 186 -16.72 -13.02 14.23
CA LEU A 186 -18.05 -12.56 14.58
C LEU A 186 -18.56 -13.19 15.89
N TYR A 187 -18.35 -14.51 16.07
CA TYR A 187 -18.69 -15.22 17.31
C TYR A 187 -17.96 -14.61 18.52
N ALA A 188 -16.67 -14.36 18.39
CA ALA A 188 -15.90 -13.78 19.49
C ALA A 188 -16.42 -12.36 19.84
N TRP A 189 -16.75 -11.56 18.84
CA TRP A 189 -17.31 -10.23 19.02
C TRP A 189 -18.71 -10.27 19.64
N LEU A 190 -19.61 -11.12 19.13
CA LEU A 190 -20.98 -11.30 19.67
C LEU A 190 -20.94 -11.68 21.15
N LYS A 191 -20.13 -12.67 21.49
CA LYS A 191 -19.98 -13.14 22.86
C LYS A 191 -19.43 -12.07 23.79
N GLN A 192 -18.43 -11.29 23.33
CA GLN A 192 -17.86 -10.19 24.11
C GLN A 192 -18.89 -9.06 24.33
N ASN A 193 -19.80 -8.84 23.40
CA ASN A 193 -20.85 -7.81 23.49
C ASN A 193 -22.16 -8.33 24.14
N GLY A 194 -22.15 -9.54 24.69
CA GLY A 194 -23.25 -10.07 25.48
C GLY A 194 -24.44 -10.65 24.69
N TYR A 195 -24.24 -10.91 23.39
CA TYR A 195 -25.21 -11.63 22.57
C TYR A 195 -25.22 -13.12 22.90
N GLU A 196 -26.39 -13.72 22.87
CA GLU A 196 -26.53 -15.17 22.91
C GLU A 196 -26.16 -15.72 21.53
N THR A 197 -25.11 -16.53 21.46
CA THR A 197 -24.54 -16.98 20.19
C THR A 197 -23.82 -18.31 20.35
N SER A 198 -23.75 -19.08 19.28
CA SER A 198 -22.96 -20.31 19.17
C SER A 198 -22.26 -20.38 17.81
N LEU A 199 -21.10 -21.04 17.78
CA LEU A 199 -20.33 -21.30 16.56
C LEU A 199 -20.58 -22.76 16.14
N HIS A 200 -21.06 -22.95 14.92
CA HIS A 200 -21.40 -24.24 14.36
C HIS A 200 -20.37 -24.67 13.30
N ARG A 201 -19.87 -25.88 13.44
CA ARG A 201 -19.06 -26.48 12.39
C ARG A 201 -19.71 -27.81 12.00
N PRO A 202 -20.17 -27.96 10.73
CA PRO A 202 -20.79 -29.20 10.27
C PRO A 202 -19.92 -30.42 10.58
N ASP A 203 -20.50 -31.47 11.13
CA ASP A 203 -19.77 -32.67 11.48
C ASP A 203 -19.42 -33.54 10.25
N CYS A 204 -18.47 -34.44 10.41
CA CYS A 204 -18.08 -35.38 9.37
C CYS A 204 -18.60 -36.81 9.63
N SER A 205 -19.63 -36.98 10.48
CA SER A 205 -20.13 -38.30 10.87
C SER A 205 -20.67 -39.17 9.71
N LYS A 206 -21.14 -38.50 8.66
CA LYS A 206 -21.59 -39.15 7.41
C LYS A 206 -20.44 -39.68 6.53
N PHE A 207 -19.19 -39.32 6.82
CA PHE A 207 -18.05 -39.77 6.04
C PHE A 207 -17.86 -41.29 6.28
N LYS A 208 -17.82 -42.03 5.19
CA LYS A 208 -17.60 -43.48 5.21
C LYS A 208 -16.90 -43.93 3.95
N VAL A 209 -15.89 -44.78 4.09
CA VAL A 209 -15.29 -45.52 2.97
C VAL A 209 -16.24 -46.63 2.54
N ASP A 210 -16.57 -46.67 1.26
CA ASP A 210 -17.54 -47.59 0.70
C ASP A 210 -16.86 -48.88 0.15
N ASN A 211 -15.68 -48.71 -0.46
CA ASN A 211 -14.88 -49.80 -1.01
C ASN A 211 -13.39 -49.42 -1.09
N HIS A 212 -12.53 -50.27 -1.66
CA HIS A 212 -11.08 -50.06 -1.80
C HIS A 212 -10.62 -50.35 -3.25
N ASP A 213 -11.47 -50.01 -4.26
CA ASP A 213 -11.26 -50.38 -5.63
C ASP A 213 -10.25 -49.47 -6.35
N LEU A 214 -10.02 -48.25 -5.84
CA LEU A 214 -9.17 -47.25 -6.49
C LEU A 214 -8.13 -46.67 -5.49
N PRO A 215 -7.15 -47.43 -5.05
CA PRO A 215 -6.11 -46.91 -4.20
C PRO A 215 -5.16 -46.01 -4.98
N ILE A 216 -4.80 -44.86 -4.37
CA ILE A 216 -3.84 -43.87 -4.93
C ILE A 216 -2.70 -43.75 -3.91
N GLU A 217 -1.47 -43.89 -4.39
CA GLU A 217 -0.26 -43.66 -3.59
C GLU A 217 0.21 -42.22 -3.69
N VAL A 218 0.67 -41.65 -2.58
CA VAL A 218 1.19 -40.24 -2.54
C VAL A 218 2.64 -40.27 -2.10
N LYS A 219 3.48 -39.51 -2.86
CA LYS A 219 4.87 -39.28 -2.52
C LYS A 219 5.18 -37.79 -2.53
N ILE A 220 5.71 -37.25 -1.44
CA ILE A 220 6.23 -35.90 -1.35
C ILE A 220 7.76 -35.97 -1.48
N GLU A 221 8.32 -35.41 -2.57
CA GLU A 221 9.77 -35.35 -2.78
C GLU A 221 10.42 -34.14 -2.11
N ASN A 222 9.67 -33.03 -1.96
CA ASN A 222 10.13 -31.83 -1.28
C ASN A 222 9.19 -31.48 -0.11
N PRO A 223 9.49 -31.97 1.12
CA PRO A 223 8.66 -31.71 2.32
C PRO A 223 8.71 -30.24 2.81
N ASP A 224 9.68 -29.45 2.39
CA ASP A 224 9.71 -28.02 2.71
C ASP A 224 8.72 -27.24 1.86
N ALA A 225 8.51 -27.63 0.62
CA ALA A 225 7.58 -26.99 -0.30
C ALA A 225 6.14 -27.50 -0.10
N CYS A 226 5.97 -28.80 0.12
CA CYS A 226 4.68 -29.45 0.43
C CYS A 226 4.76 -30.08 1.81
N ARG A 227 4.20 -29.42 2.82
CA ARG A 227 4.28 -29.90 4.21
C ARG A 227 3.21 -30.93 4.61
N ARG A 228 2.09 -30.95 3.90
CA ARG A 228 1.03 -31.93 4.06
C ARG A 228 0.31 -32.14 2.74
N TYR A 229 0.03 -33.37 2.39
CA TYR A 229 -0.79 -33.72 1.23
C TYR A 229 -1.74 -34.84 1.60
N ALA A 230 -3.04 -34.56 1.48
CA ALA A 230 -4.07 -35.55 1.72
C ALA A 230 -4.91 -35.73 0.45
N CYS A 231 -5.29 -36.95 0.16
CA CYS A 231 -6.21 -37.25 -0.93
C CYS A 231 -7.07 -38.47 -0.63
N LEU A 232 -8.12 -38.60 -1.40
CA LEU A 232 -8.95 -39.79 -1.49
C LEU A 232 -9.53 -39.94 -2.90
N SER A 233 -9.87 -41.15 -3.31
CA SER A 233 -10.54 -41.47 -4.55
C SER A 233 -12.03 -41.69 -4.36
N ILE A 234 -12.82 -41.29 -5.33
CA ILE A 234 -14.26 -41.54 -5.41
C ILE A 234 -14.59 -42.14 -6.78
N THR A 235 -15.26 -43.26 -6.82
CA THR A 235 -15.69 -43.93 -8.07
C THR A 235 -17.19 -43.71 -8.33
N ASP A 236 -17.61 -44.02 -9.51
CA ASP A 236 -19.01 -43.98 -9.95
C ASP A 236 -19.67 -42.59 -9.82
N CYS A 237 -18.90 -41.52 -9.97
CA CYS A 237 -19.41 -40.16 -9.96
C CYS A 237 -20.16 -39.86 -11.26
N GLU A 238 -21.25 -39.15 -11.15
CA GLU A 238 -21.98 -38.56 -12.29
C GLU A 238 -21.69 -37.05 -12.30
N VAL A 239 -20.86 -36.59 -13.25
CA VAL A 239 -20.63 -35.19 -13.49
C VAL A 239 -21.84 -34.61 -14.22
N LYS A 240 -22.47 -33.61 -13.59
CA LYS A 240 -23.68 -32.93 -14.07
C LYS A 240 -23.78 -31.53 -13.51
N GLU A 241 -24.79 -30.81 -13.91
CA GLU A 241 -25.08 -29.48 -13.36
C GLU A 241 -25.34 -29.56 -11.86
N SER A 242 -24.82 -28.54 -11.14
CA SER A 242 -25.02 -28.42 -9.70
C SER A 242 -26.47 -28.15 -9.31
N PRO A 243 -26.91 -28.64 -8.13
CA PRO A 243 -28.25 -28.30 -7.64
C PRO A 243 -28.37 -26.80 -7.36
N GLN A 244 -29.58 -26.28 -7.44
CA GLN A 244 -29.85 -24.84 -7.40
C GLN A 244 -29.28 -24.16 -6.15
N TRP A 245 -29.45 -24.78 -4.97
CA TRP A 245 -28.92 -24.20 -3.72
C TRP A 245 -27.39 -23.96 -3.75
N LEU A 246 -26.63 -24.85 -4.42
CA LEU A 246 -25.18 -24.71 -4.55
C LEU A 246 -24.80 -23.61 -5.54
N LYS A 247 -25.50 -23.54 -6.65
CA LYS A 247 -25.37 -22.47 -7.64
C LYS A 247 -25.69 -21.11 -7.02
N ASP A 248 -26.77 -20.98 -6.29
CA ASP A 248 -27.19 -19.72 -5.66
C ASP A 248 -26.14 -19.22 -4.68
N ARG A 249 -25.60 -20.09 -3.82
CA ARG A 249 -24.52 -19.71 -2.88
C ARG A 249 -23.26 -19.23 -3.57
N LEU A 250 -22.84 -19.93 -4.62
CA LEU A 250 -21.64 -19.52 -5.36
C LEU A 250 -21.87 -18.22 -6.14
N ASN A 251 -23.04 -18.08 -6.77
CA ASN A 251 -23.40 -16.87 -7.52
C ASN A 251 -23.45 -15.63 -6.64
N VAL A 252 -24.01 -15.71 -5.42
CA VAL A 252 -24.08 -14.59 -4.48
C VAL A 252 -22.69 -14.02 -4.18
N ILE A 253 -21.68 -14.86 -4.06
CA ILE A 253 -20.31 -14.45 -3.79
C ILE A 253 -19.47 -14.20 -5.05
N GLY A 254 -20.11 -14.25 -6.24
CA GLY A 254 -19.46 -13.99 -7.54
C GLY A 254 -18.66 -15.15 -8.11
N VAL A 255 -18.83 -16.38 -7.60
CA VAL A 255 -18.18 -17.58 -8.14
C VAL A 255 -19.10 -18.24 -9.15
N ARG A 256 -18.67 -18.31 -10.42
CA ARG A 256 -19.45 -18.93 -11.50
C ARG A 256 -19.52 -20.46 -11.36
N PRO A 257 -20.71 -21.05 -11.27
CA PRO A 257 -20.87 -22.50 -11.28
C PRO A 257 -20.41 -23.13 -12.60
N ILE A 258 -19.83 -24.34 -12.54
CA ILE A 258 -19.30 -25.09 -13.67
C ILE A 258 -19.99 -26.47 -13.78
N ASN A 259 -19.75 -27.32 -12.76
CA ASN A 259 -20.40 -28.62 -12.59
C ASN A 259 -20.34 -29.03 -11.11
N ASN A 260 -21.15 -30.04 -10.75
CA ASN A 260 -21.30 -30.47 -9.37
C ASN A 260 -19.95 -30.79 -8.65
N ILE A 261 -18.96 -31.34 -9.32
CA ILE A 261 -17.67 -31.72 -8.71
C ILE A 261 -16.80 -30.47 -8.47
N VAL A 262 -16.63 -29.63 -9.49
CA VAL A 262 -15.84 -28.40 -9.38
C VAL A 262 -16.48 -27.42 -8.40
N ASP A 263 -17.81 -27.31 -8.43
CA ASP A 263 -18.55 -26.42 -7.55
C ASP A 263 -18.47 -26.87 -6.08
N ILE A 264 -18.41 -28.17 -5.79
CA ILE A 264 -18.13 -28.70 -4.45
C ILE A 264 -16.75 -28.24 -3.96
N THR A 265 -15.72 -28.31 -4.80
CA THR A 265 -14.38 -27.87 -4.40
C THR A 265 -14.34 -26.35 -4.14
N ASN A 266 -15.01 -25.54 -4.96
CA ASN A 266 -15.17 -24.12 -4.75
C ASN A 266 -15.96 -23.81 -3.48
N TYR A 267 -17.07 -24.51 -3.26
CA TYR A 267 -17.88 -24.38 -2.05
C TYR A 267 -17.06 -24.63 -0.78
N VAL A 268 -16.31 -25.74 -0.74
CA VAL A 268 -15.47 -26.10 0.42
C VAL A 268 -14.37 -25.06 0.65
N MET A 269 -13.76 -24.54 -0.40
CA MET A 269 -12.76 -23.49 -0.31
C MET A 269 -13.36 -22.20 0.28
N MET A 270 -14.52 -21.76 -0.19
CA MET A 270 -15.19 -20.55 0.29
C MET A 270 -15.80 -20.74 1.68
N ALA A 271 -16.21 -21.97 2.01
CA ALA A 271 -16.73 -22.33 3.32
C ALA A 271 -15.67 -22.31 4.41
N TYR A 272 -14.53 -22.99 4.17
CA TYR A 272 -13.55 -23.33 5.22
C TYR A 272 -12.13 -22.80 4.97
N GLY A 273 -11.89 -22.12 3.85
CA GLY A 273 -10.59 -21.56 3.52
C GLY A 273 -9.54 -22.58 3.04
N GLN A 274 -9.95 -23.79 2.73
CA GLN A 274 -9.08 -24.86 2.22
C GLN A 274 -9.25 -24.98 0.71
N PRO A 275 -8.29 -24.50 -0.11
CA PRO A 275 -8.33 -24.77 -1.55
C PRO A 275 -8.22 -26.28 -1.81
N MET A 276 -9.02 -26.75 -2.74
CA MET A 276 -9.06 -28.14 -3.14
C MET A 276 -8.92 -28.26 -4.65
N HIS A 277 -8.41 -29.41 -5.09
CA HIS A 277 -8.39 -29.76 -6.51
C HIS A 277 -9.02 -31.15 -6.72
N CYS A 278 -9.56 -31.36 -7.90
CA CYS A 278 -10.13 -32.63 -8.31
C CYS A 278 -9.51 -33.06 -9.62
N PHE A 279 -8.86 -34.25 -9.62
CA PHE A 279 -8.31 -34.85 -10.80
C PHE A 279 -9.26 -35.93 -11.35
N ASP A 280 -9.32 -36.08 -12.65
CA ASP A 280 -9.84 -37.32 -13.28
C ASP A 280 -8.92 -38.48 -12.94
N ALA A 281 -9.39 -39.44 -12.18
CA ALA A 281 -8.58 -40.55 -11.68
C ALA A 281 -8.00 -41.43 -12.78
N ASP A 282 -8.67 -41.51 -13.94
CA ASP A 282 -8.21 -42.32 -15.07
C ASP A 282 -6.98 -41.65 -15.75
N MET A 283 -6.76 -40.35 -15.52
CA MET A 283 -5.57 -39.59 -15.96
C MET A 283 -4.40 -39.64 -14.96
N VAL A 284 -4.62 -40.20 -13.78
CA VAL A 284 -3.54 -40.40 -12.77
C VAL A 284 -2.76 -41.68 -13.15
N THR A 285 -1.89 -41.55 -14.16
CA THR A 285 -1.05 -42.66 -14.63
C THR A 285 -0.24 -43.28 -13.51
N GLY A 286 -0.29 -44.57 -13.39
CA GLY A 286 0.40 -45.34 -12.33
C GLY A 286 -0.30 -45.35 -11.00
N ARG A 287 -1.51 -44.75 -10.89
CA ARG A 287 -2.23 -44.58 -9.60
C ARG A 287 -1.36 -43.96 -8.51
N GLN A 288 -0.52 -43.01 -8.91
CA GLN A 288 0.46 -42.40 -8.06
C GLN A 288 0.45 -40.86 -8.23
N ILE A 289 0.49 -40.15 -7.12
CA ILE A 289 0.67 -38.69 -7.07
C ILE A 289 2.06 -38.41 -6.49
N ILE A 290 2.86 -37.63 -7.23
CA ILE A 290 4.21 -37.23 -6.83
C ILE A 290 4.27 -35.69 -6.77
N VAL A 291 4.47 -35.14 -5.58
CA VAL A 291 4.62 -33.70 -5.38
C VAL A 291 6.10 -33.37 -5.38
N LYS A 292 6.56 -32.64 -6.41
CA LYS A 292 7.99 -32.36 -6.62
C LYS A 292 8.21 -30.99 -7.30
N ASP A 293 9.42 -30.44 -7.13
CA ASP A 293 9.89 -29.19 -7.73
C ASP A 293 10.89 -29.37 -8.88
N LYS A 294 11.28 -30.61 -9.19
CA LYS A 294 12.26 -30.92 -10.23
C LYS A 294 11.59 -31.11 -11.60
N ASN A 295 11.00 -30.03 -12.12
CA ASN A 295 10.27 -30.04 -13.40
C ASN A 295 10.78 -28.97 -14.37
N GLU A 296 11.94 -28.39 -14.16
CA GLU A 296 12.48 -27.31 -14.98
C GLU A 296 12.50 -27.63 -16.48
N GLY A 297 12.02 -26.69 -17.29
CA GLY A 297 11.95 -26.80 -18.74
C GLY A 297 10.78 -27.66 -19.29
N LYS A 298 10.00 -28.33 -18.42
CA LYS A 298 8.81 -29.03 -18.85
C LYS A 298 7.71 -28.06 -19.25
N LYS A 299 7.05 -28.37 -20.38
CA LYS A 299 5.87 -27.66 -20.82
C LYS A 299 4.65 -28.12 -20.05
N PHE A 300 3.77 -27.20 -19.74
CA PHE A 300 2.54 -27.41 -18.99
C PHE A 300 1.41 -26.59 -19.61
N ILE A 301 0.28 -27.19 -19.90
CA ILE A 301 -0.90 -26.49 -20.43
C ILE A 301 -1.94 -26.40 -19.32
N THR A 302 -2.29 -25.19 -18.95
CA THR A 302 -3.29 -24.88 -17.94
C THR A 302 -4.72 -25.14 -18.42
N LEU A 303 -5.70 -25.20 -17.49
CA LEU A 303 -7.12 -25.45 -17.80
C LEU A 303 -7.71 -24.44 -18.81
N ASP A 304 -7.23 -23.20 -18.82
CA ASP A 304 -7.59 -22.13 -19.78
C ASP A 304 -6.93 -22.30 -21.16
N GLY A 305 -6.02 -23.27 -21.30
CA GLY A 305 -5.37 -23.62 -22.57
C GLY A 305 -4.05 -22.89 -22.85
N GLU A 306 -3.56 -22.08 -21.90
CA GLU A 306 -2.28 -21.38 -22.03
C GLU A 306 -1.10 -22.31 -21.75
N GLU A 307 0.00 -22.15 -22.52
CA GLU A 307 1.22 -22.95 -22.36
C GLU A 307 2.22 -22.22 -21.47
N HIS A 308 2.66 -22.87 -20.40
CA HIS A 308 3.68 -22.39 -19.49
C HIS A 308 4.90 -23.31 -19.48
N THR A 309 6.09 -22.75 -19.21
CA THR A 309 7.30 -23.55 -19.01
C THR A 309 7.67 -23.52 -17.52
N LEU A 310 7.70 -24.68 -16.88
CA LEU A 310 8.01 -24.81 -15.45
C LEU A 310 9.47 -24.46 -15.19
N GLY A 311 9.72 -23.70 -14.12
CA GLY A 311 11.04 -23.32 -13.66
C GLY A 311 11.57 -24.22 -12.54
N GLU A 312 12.82 -23.98 -12.11
CA GLU A 312 13.57 -24.76 -11.13
C GLU A 312 12.83 -24.92 -9.77
N HIS A 313 12.06 -23.92 -9.36
CA HIS A 313 11.36 -23.89 -8.06
C HIS A 313 9.85 -23.97 -8.18
N ASP A 314 9.31 -24.38 -9.34
CA ASP A 314 7.88 -24.58 -9.48
C ASP A 314 7.48 -25.94 -8.93
N LEU A 315 6.70 -25.89 -7.84
CA LEU A 315 6.14 -27.11 -7.26
C LEU A 315 5.01 -27.62 -8.16
N ALA A 316 5.12 -28.86 -8.60
CA ALA A 316 4.09 -29.50 -9.40
C ALA A 316 3.59 -30.78 -8.75
N ILE A 317 2.29 -31.02 -8.96
CA ILE A 317 1.66 -32.30 -8.66
C ILE A 317 1.71 -33.10 -9.97
N CYS A 318 2.39 -34.24 -9.92
CA CYS A 318 2.64 -35.08 -11.07
C CYS A 318 2.01 -36.45 -10.88
N ASN A 319 1.64 -37.12 -11.97
CA ASN A 319 1.47 -38.55 -12.00
C ASN A 319 2.84 -39.25 -12.22
N ALA A 320 2.87 -40.52 -12.53
CA ALA A 320 4.11 -41.26 -12.76
C ALA A 320 4.95 -40.73 -13.94
N GLU A 321 4.36 -40.03 -14.89
CA GLU A 321 4.95 -39.62 -16.17
C GLU A 321 5.13 -38.10 -16.26
N GLU A 322 4.08 -37.30 -15.94
CA GLU A 322 4.04 -35.86 -16.27
C GLU A 322 3.40 -34.99 -15.17
N PRO A 323 3.61 -33.66 -15.20
CA PRO A 323 2.92 -32.72 -14.35
C PRO A 323 1.42 -32.62 -14.67
N MET A 324 0.58 -32.67 -13.67
CA MET A 324 -0.88 -32.55 -13.77
C MET A 324 -1.40 -31.19 -13.27
N CYS A 325 -0.65 -30.54 -12.35
CA CYS A 325 -1.05 -29.27 -11.73
C CYS A 325 0.17 -28.49 -11.28
N ILE A 326 0.18 -27.16 -11.46
CA ILE A 326 1.08 -26.28 -10.72
C ILE A 326 0.51 -26.16 -9.32
N ALA A 327 1.15 -26.82 -8.36
CA ALA A 327 0.63 -27.02 -7.01
C ALA A 327 0.13 -25.74 -6.34
N GLY A 328 -1.13 -25.73 -5.93
CA GLY A 328 -1.78 -24.58 -5.28
C GLY A 328 -1.97 -23.33 -6.16
N VAL A 329 -1.67 -23.39 -7.46
CA VAL A 329 -1.79 -22.27 -8.38
C VAL A 329 -2.82 -22.54 -9.47
N PHE A 330 -2.59 -23.56 -10.34
CA PHE A 330 -3.48 -23.80 -11.48
C PHE A 330 -3.45 -25.25 -11.94
N GLY A 331 -4.63 -25.80 -12.19
CA GLY A 331 -4.80 -27.16 -12.71
C GLY A 331 -4.39 -27.30 -14.18
N GLY A 332 -4.02 -28.51 -14.60
CA GLY A 332 -3.69 -28.85 -16.00
C GLY A 332 -4.88 -29.34 -16.77
N LYS A 333 -4.91 -29.01 -18.07
CA LYS A 333 -5.98 -29.37 -18.99
C LYS A 333 -6.12 -30.89 -19.17
N GLY A 334 -5.00 -31.62 -19.08
CA GLY A 334 -5.00 -33.07 -19.30
C GLY A 334 -5.57 -33.89 -18.14
N SER A 335 -5.72 -33.32 -16.95
CA SER A 335 -6.15 -34.02 -15.74
C SER A 335 -7.40 -33.44 -15.08
N GLY A 336 -8.07 -32.49 -15.74
CA GLY A 336 -9.29 -31.85 -15.28
C GLY A 336 -10.51 -32.78 -15.28
N THR A 337 -11.56 -32.36 -14.58
CA THR A 337 -12.85 -33.12 -14.50
C THR A 337 -13.81 -32.61 -15.55
N TYR A 338 -14.29 -33.52 -16.39
CA TYR A 338 -15.20 -33.26 -17.51
C TYR A 338 -16.47 -34.12 -17.41
N GLU A 339 -17.45 -33.93 -18.30
CA GLU A 339 -18.73 -34.63 -18.28
C GLU A 339 -18.61 -36.15 -18.35
N ASN A 340 -17.57 -36.65 -18.99
CA ASN A 340 -17.32 -38.10 -19.13
C ASN A 340 -16.52 -38.70 -17.95
N THR A 341 -16.03 -37.88 -17.02
CA THR A 341 -15.32 -38.35 -15.83
C THR A 341 -16.26 -39.15 -14.94
N ARG A 342 -15.80 -40.34 -14.46
CA ARG A 342 -16.55 -41.19 -13.55
C ARG A 342 -15.81 -41.47 -12.25
N ASN A 343 -14.51 -41.37 -12.28
CA ASN A 343 -13.67 -41.61 -11.12
C ASN A 343 -12.85 -40.36 -10.85
N VAL A 344 -12.79 -39.90 -9.61
CA VAL A 344 -12.09 -38.68 -9.25
C VAL A 344 -11.15 -38.89 -8.08
N VAL A 345 -10.08 -38.09 -8.05
CA VAL A 345 -9.19 -37.97 -6.90
C VAL A 345 -9.35 -36.57 -6.35
N LEU A 346 -9.85 -36.49 -5.11
CA LEU A 346 -9.91 -35.21 -4.38
C LEU A 346 -8.59 -34.95 -3.68
N GLU A 347 -8.07 -33.75 -3.83
CA GLU A 347 -6.85 -33.23 -3.16
C GLU A 347 -7.22 -32.22 -2.10
N SER A 348 -6.54 -32.29 -0.96
CA SER A 348 -6.53 -31.25 0.07
C SER A 348 -5.13 -31.21 0.69
N ALA A 349 -4.39 -30.14 0.44
CA ALA A 349 -2.97 -30.05 0.78
C ALA A 349 -2.62 -28.78 1.56
N TYR A 350 -1.41 -28.76 2.16
CA TYR A 350 -0.77 -27.57 2.68
C TYR A 350 0.56 -27.34 1.96
N PHE A 351 0.61 -26.32 1.12
CA PHE A 351 1.81 -25.89 0.43
C PHE A 351 2.46 -24.70 1.15
N HIS A 352 3.78 -24.61 1.11
CA HIS A 352 4.50 -23.50 1.74
C HIS A 352 4.22 -22.17 1.03
N PRO A 353 3.75 -21.13 1.72
CA PRO A 353 3.30 -19.87 1.14
C PRO A 353 4.28 -19.22 0.17
N THR A 354 5.58 -19.21 0.51
CA THR A 354 6.62 -18.60 -0.34
C THR A 354 6.79 -19.30 -1.68
N TRP A 355 6.64 -20.63 -1.72
CA TRP A 355 6.74 -21.40 -2.96
C TRP A 355 5.58 -21.04 -3.91
N ILE A 356 4.37 -21.06 -3.39
CA ILE A 356 3.17 -20.71 -4.18
C ILE A 356 3.25 -19.29 -4.71
N ARG A 357 3.63 -18.33 -3.86
CA ARG A 357 3.77 -16.93 -4.26
C ARG A 357 4.81 -16.74 -5.38
N LYS A 358 5.94 -17.45 -5.31
CA LYS A 358 6.98 -17.40 -6.35
C LYS A 358 6.49 -17.96 -7.67
N SER A 359 5.84 -19.13 -7.67
CA SER A 359 5.28 -19.77 -8.87
C SER A 359 4.15 -18.94 -9.48
N ALA A 360 3.18 -18.48 -8.68
CA ALA A 360 2.09 -17.64 -9.14
C ALA A 360 2.60 -16.35 -9.83
N ARG A 361 3.57 -15.67 -9.23
CA ARG A 361 4.19 -14.47 -9.83
C ARG A 361 4.98 -14.75 -11.09
N ARG A 362 5.75 -15.85 -11.13
CA ARG A 362 6.55 -16.25 -12.30
C ARG A 362 5.66 -16.45 -13.51
N HIS A 363 4.54 -17.12 -13.34
CA HIS A 363 3.60 -17.45 -14.42
C HIS A 363 2.56 -16.35 -14.64
N GLY A 364 2.50 -15.30 -13.82
CA GLY A 364 1.47 -14.26 -13.91
C GLY A 364 0.06 -14.76 -13.58
N LEU A 365 -0.05 -15.87 -12.84
CA LEU A 365 -1.30 -16.52 -12.47
C LEU A 365 -1.75 -16.08 -11.09
N SER A 366 -2.98 -15.57 -10.96
CA SER A 366 -3.62 -15.22 -9.69
C SER A 366 -4.98 -15.91 -9.61
N THR A 367 -5.13 -16.85 -8.69
CA THR A 367 -6.35 -17.61 -8.46
C THR A 367 -6.77 -17.54 -7.00
N ASP A 368 -8.03 -17.83 -6.70
CA ASP A 368 -8.54 -17.96 -5.35
C ASP A 368 -7.76 -18.95 -4.49
N SER A 369 -7.25 -20.01 -5.10
CA SER A 369 -6.38 -21.01 -4.47
C SER A 369 -5.01 -20.43 -4.13
N SER A 370 -4.32 -19.83 -5.12
CA SER A 370 -3.00 -19.24 -4.92
C SER A 370 -3.04 -18.09 -3.90
N PHE A 371 -4.11 -17.28 -3.93
CA PHE A 371 -4.34 -16.19 -2.99
C PHE A 371 -4.41 -16.65 -1.52
N ARG A 372 -5.03 -17.82 -1.27
CA ARG A 372 -5.11 -18.43 0.05
C ARG A 372 -3.79 -19.10 0.46
N PHE A 373 -3.23 -19.94 -0.39
CA PHE A 373 -1.98 -20.64 -0.10
C PHE A 373 -0.80 -19.69 0.14
N GLU A 374 -0.66 -18.62 -0.65
CA GLU A 374 0.46 -17.67 -0.47
C GLU A 374 0.41 -16.86 0.83
N ARG A 375 -0.76 -16.82 1.48
CA ARG A 375 -0.96 -16.18 2.80
C ARG A 375 -0.88 -17.17 3.96
N GLY A 376 -1.03 -18.45 3.66
CA GLY A 376 -1.09 -19.53 4.65
C GLY A 376 -2.54 -19.94 4.92
N ILE A 377 -2.74 -21.24 5.04
CA ILE A 377 -4.03 -21.85 5.39
C ILE A 377 -3.91 -22.64 6.67
N ASP A 378 -5.02 -23.19 7.18
CA ASP A 378 -4.99 -24.09 8.35
C ASP A 378 -4.40 -25.45 7.98
N PRO A 379 -3.22 -25.83 8.47
CA PRO A 379 -2.65 -27.15 8.21
C PRO A 379 -3.48 -28.29 8.81
N ASN A 380 -4.32 -28.01 9.82
CA ASN A 380 -5.19 -28.99 10.47
C ASN A 380 -6.57 -29.09 9.80
N GLY A 381 -6.93 -28.11 8.99
CA GLY A 381 -8.19 -28.08 8.25
C GLY A 381 -8.27 -29.06 7.06
N THR A 382 -7.12 -29.54 6.55
CA THR A 382 -7.04 -30.35 5.32
C THR A 382 -7.95 -31.61 5.35
N ILE A 383 -7.89 -32.39 6.42
CA ILE A 383 -8.69 -33.64 6.52
C ILE A 383 -10.17 -33.36 6.70
N TYR A 384 -10.50 -32.30 7.45
CA TYR A 384 -11.87 -31.89 7.63
C TYR A 384 -12.51 -31.46 6.30
N ALA A 385 -11.84 -30.59 5.53
CA ALA A 385 -12.30 -30.15 4.23
C ALA A 385 -12.44 -31.31 3.23
N LEU A 386 -11.48 -32.23 3.21
CA LEU A 386 -11.52 -33.42 2.36
C LEU A 386 -12.73 -34.31 2.67
N LYS A 387 -13.06 -34.52 3.94
CA LYS A 387 -14.24 -35.28 4.36
C LYS A 387 -15.54 -34.58 3.96
N GLN A 388 -15.65 -33.27 4.14
CA GLN A 388 -16.83 -32.49 3.72
C GLN A 388 -17.03 -32.57 2.21
N ALA A 389 -15.96 -32.40 1.41
CA ALA A 389 -16.04 -32.55 -0.04
C ALA A 389 -16.48 -33.96 -0.47
N ALA A 390 -15.95 -35.01 0.20
CA ALA A 390 -16.33 -36.39 -0.10
C ALA A 390 -17.81 -36.65 0.24
N ILE A 391 -18.32 -36.14 1.37
CA ILE A 391 -19.75 -36.25 1.71
C ILE A 391 -20.62 -35.61 0.64
N LEU A 392 -20.26 -34.38 0.19
CA LEU A 392 -20.97 -33.68 -0.86
C LEU A 392 -20.90 -34.39 -2.21
N CYS A 393 -19.76 -34.96 -2.58
CA CYS A 393 -19.64 -35.77 -3.80
C CYS A 393 -20.54 -37.02 -3.78
N LYS A 394 -20.66 -37.66 -2.60
CA LYS A 394 -21.63 -38.79 -2.46
C LYS A 394 -23.07 -38.32 -2.61
N GLU A 395 -23.43 -37.19 -1.99
CA GLU A 395 -24.81 -36.67 -2.00
C GLU A 395 -25.19 -36.11 -3.38
N LEU A 396 -24.30 -35.39 -4.05
CA LEU A 396 -24.63 -34.64 -5.28
C LEU A 396 -24.18 -35.33 -6.58
N ALA A 397 -23.16 -36.18 -6.54
CA ALA A 397 -22.66 -36.88 -7.72
C ALA A 397 -22.89 -38.41 -7.63
N GLY A 398 -23.48 -38.94 -6.57
CA GLY A 398 -23.72 -40.34 -6.37
C GLY A 398 -22.45 -41.19 -6.17
N GLY A 399 -21.31 -40.58 -5.99
CA GLY A 399 -19.99 -41.23 -5.90
C GLY A 399 -19.82 -42.16 -4.68
N LYS A 400 -18.88 -43.07 -4.77
CA LYS A 400 -18.50 -44.01 -3.69
C LYS A 400 -17.04 -43.74 -3.30
N VAL A 401 -16.79 -43.50 -2.01
CA VAL A 401 -15.41 -43.31 -1.49
C VAL A 401 -14.67 -44.64 -1.60
N SER A 402 -13.61 -44.70 -2.39
CA SER A 402 -12.99 -45.92 -2.88
C SER A 402 -11.56 -46.18 -2.39
N MET A 403 -11.15 -45.50 -1.33
CA MET A 403 -9.93 -45.77 -0.55
C MET A 403 -9.99 -45.10 0.83
N GLU A 404 -9.16 -45.52 1.76
CA GLU A 404 -8.89 -44.74 2.98
C GLU A 404 -8.24 -43.42 2.62
N ILE A 405 -8.41 -42.39 3.49
CA ILE A 405 -7.70 -41.14 3.32
C ILE A 405 -6.19 -41.36 3.34
N CYS A 406 -5.52 -41.08 2.26
CA CYS A 406 -4.06 -41.03 2.24
C CYS A 406 -3.63 -39.63 2.75
N ASP A 407 -2.99 -39.58 3.93
CA ASP A 407 -2.52 -38.32 4.55
C ASP A 407 -1.01 -38.41 4.79
N VAL A 408 -0.24 -37.73 3.96
CA VAL A 408 1.23 -37.66 4.11
C VAL A 408 1.57 -36.37 4.80
N TYR A 409 1.96 -36.44 6.07
CA TYR A 409 2.28 -35.27 6.91
C TYR A 409 3.64 -35.50 7.60
N PRO A 410 4.77 -35.26 6.89
CA PRO A 410 6.10 -35.61 7.39
C PRO A 410 6.49 -34.92 8.70
N THR A 411 6.10 -33.65 8.86
CA THR A 411 6.39 -32.87 10.07
C THR A 411 5.15 -32.09 10.47
N LYS A 412 4.55 -32.51 11.59
CA LYS A 412 3.34 -31.89 12.12
C LYS A 412 3.59 -30.44 12.50
N MET A 413 2.70 -29.56 12.05
CA MET A 413 2.72 -28.13 12.41
C MET A 413 1.89 -27.94 13.68
N GLU A 414 2.59 -27.66 14.78
CA GLU A 414 1.98 -27.38 16.07
C GLU A 414 1.54 -25.91 16.16
N GLY A 415 0.65 -25.59 17.10
CA GLY A 415 0.30 -24.23 17.44
C GLY A 415 1.47 -23.44 18.05
N PHE A 416 1.33 -22.15 18.15
CA PHE A 416 2.39 -21.28 18.65
C PHE A 416 2.25 -21.06 20.16
N PRO A 417 3.24 -21.48 20.99
CA PRO A 417 3.21 -21.22 22.42
C PRO A 417 3.49 -19.74 22.71
N VAL A 418 2.61 -19.10 23.46
CA VAL A 418 2.74 -17.69 23.85
C VAL A 418 2.43 -17.54 25.34
N ARG A 419 3.36 -16.91 26.10
CA ARG A 419 3.09 -16.48 27.46
C ARG A 419 2.54 -15.07 27.47
N LEU A 420 1.28 -14.89 27.89
CA LEU A 420 0.60 -13.62 28.10
C LEU A 420 0.67 -13.22 29.57
N ASN A 421 1.35 -12.10 29.87
CA ASN A 421 1.36 -11.53 31.22
C ASN A 421 0.25 -10.47 31.34
N TYR A 422 -0.56 -10.53 32.41
CA TYR A 422 -1.71 -9.66 32.62
C TYR A 422 -1.29 -8.19 32.81
N GLU A 423 -0.28 -7.91 33.62
CA GLU A 423 0.21 -6.54 33.84
C GLU A 423 0.74 -5.92 32.52
N TYR A 424 1.44 -6.71 31.73
CA TYR A 424 1.91 -6.27 30.43
C TYR A 424 0.75 -5.98 29.47
N ALA A 425 -0.29 -6.82 29.46
CA ALA A 425 -1.48 -6.60 28.65
C ALA A 425 -2.20 -5.32 29.06
N ASP A 426 -2.49 -5.13 30.35
CA ASP A 426 -3.16 -3.92 30.87
C ASP A 426 -2.36 -2.67 30.58
N ARG A 427 -1.03 -2.72 30.73
CA ARG A 427 -0.15 -1.59 30.42
C ARG A 427 -0.13 -1.24 28.95
N LEU A 428 -0.12 -2.23 28.04
CA LEU A 428 -0.09 -2.00 26.60
C LEU A 428 -1.43 -1.49 26.10
N ILE A 429 -2.53 -2.03 26.61
CA ILE A 429 -3.90 -1.60 26.28
C ILE A 429 -4.20 -0.22 26.88
N GLY A 430 -3.63 0.10 28.05
CA GLY A 430 -3.91 1.33 28.80
C GLY A 430 -5.14 1.26 29.69
N LYS A 431 -5.75 0.07 29.84
CA LYS A 431 -6.93 -0.23 30.65
C LYS A 431 -6.83 -1.61 31.24
N GLN A 432 -7.32 -1.78 32.47
CA GLN A 432 -7.48 -3.10 33.08
C GLN A 432 -8.74 -3.78 32.55
N LEU A 433 -8.58 -4.87 31.79
CA LEU A 433 -9.72 -5.59 31.22
C LEU A 433 -10.31 -6.63 32.17
N GLY A 434 -9.52 -7.09 33.12
CA GLY A 434 -9.83 -8.22 34.01
C GLY A 434 -9.50 -9.57 33.36
N THR A 435 -9.06 -10.51 34.21
CA THR A 435 -8.56 -11.83 33.78
C THR A 435 -9.62 -12.67 33.07
N ASP A 436 -10.87 -12.60 33.52
CA ASP A 436 -11.99 -13.36 32.93
C ASP A 436 -12.34 -12.89 31.52
N THR A 437 -12.29 -11.58 31.27
CA THR A 437 -12.48 -11.02 29.91
C THR A 437 -11.39 -11.47 28.98
N ILE A 438 -10.13 -11.40 29.40
CA ILE A 438 -8.96 -11.85 28.62
C ILE A 438 -9.10 -13.32 28.26
N LYS A 439 -9.43 -14.19 29.24
CA LYS A 439 -9.65 -15.63 29.03
C LYS A 439 -10.82 -15.91 28.09
N SER A 440 -11.93 -15.21 28.28
CA SER A 440 -13.13 -15.39 27.45
C SER A 440 -12.85 -15.06 26.00
N ILE A 441 -12.15 -13.96 25.73
CA ILE A 441 -11.79 -13.55 24.37
C ILE A 441 -10.79 -14.54 23.75
N ALA A 442 -9.70 -14.87 24.46
CA ALA A 442 -8.72 -15.83 23.98
C ALA A 442 -9.33 -17.19 23.61
N THR A 443 -10.21 -17.72 24.48
CA THR A 443 -10.92 -18.97 24.23
C THR A 443 -11.91 -18.86 23.06
N SER A 444 -12.59 -17.72 22.89
CA SER A 444 -13.50 -17.49 21.77
C SER A 444 -12.79 -17.42 20.42
N LEU A 445 -11.50 -17.06 20.44
CA LEU A 445 -10.60 -17.08 19.26
C LEU A 445 -9.87 -18.43 19.10
N GLU A 446 -10.36 -19.49 19.76
CA GLU A 446 -9.81 -20.85 19.72
C GLU A 446 -8.36 -20.96 20.23
N MET A 447 -7.87 -20.01 21.05
CA MET A 447 -6.58 -20.14 21.74
C MET A 447 -6.73 -21.09 22.93
N GLU A 448 -5.89 -22.12 23.01
CA GLU A 448 -5.90 -23.08 24.09
C GLU A 448 -5.15 -22.53 25.31
N ILE A 449 -5.81 -22.51 26.49
CA ILE A 449 -5.17 -22.14 27.75
C ILE A 449 -4.55 -23.40 28.34
N VAL A 450 -3.23 -23.56 28.25
CA VAL A 450 -2.49 -24.70 28.77
C VAL A 450 -2.26 -24.56 30.26
N LYS A 451 -1.97 -23.35 30.74
CA LYS A 451 -1.71 -23.05 32.14
C LYS A 451 -2.14 -21.62 32.47
N GLU A 452 -2.65 -21.45 33.68
CA GLU A 452 -2.97 -20.16 34.28
C GLU A 452 -2.24 -20.06 35.64
N ASP A 453 -1.72 -18.88 35.94
CA ASP A 453 -1.21 -18.50 37.25
C ASP A 453 -1.55 -17.03 37.58
N ALA A 454 -1.12 -16.54 38.74
CA ALA A 454 -1.43 -15.17 39.18
C ALA A 454 -0.88 -14.07 38.26
N GLU A 455 0.12 -14.37 37.43
CA GLU A 455 0.79 -13.39 36.57
C GLU A 455 0.27 -13.42 35.15
N GLY A 456 -0.34 -14.55 34.70
CA GLY A 456 -0.79 -14.61 33.28
C GLY A 456 -1.17 -16.02 32.81
N LEU A 457 -1.21 -16.15 31.47
CA LEU A 457 -1.64 -17.36 30.75
C LEU A 457 -0.52 -17.89 29.87
N ASP A 458 -0.32 -19.22 29.87
CA ASP A 458 0.38 -19.94 28.82
C ASP A 458 -0.63 -20.40 27.79
N LEU A 459 -0.53 -19.86 26.57
CA LEU A 459 -1.46 -20.11 25.48
C LEU A 459 -0.80 -20.91 24.37
N ILE A 460 -1.60 -21.73 23.68
CA ILE A 460 -1.25 -22.27 22.35
C ILE A 460 -2.18 -21.58 21.34
N VAL A 461 -1.58 -20.76 20.50
CA VAL A 461 -2.30 -20.08 19.41
C VAL A 461 -2.44 -21.05 18.23
N PRO A 462 -3.63 -21.19 17.62
CA PRO A 462 -3.84 -22.08 16.48
C PRO A 462 -2.90 -21.80 15.30
N PRO A 463 -2.41 -22.83 14.59
CA PRO A 463 -1.43 -22.66 13.53
C PRO A 463 -1.96 -21.92 12.29
N TYR A 464 -3.29 -21.77 12.13
CA TYR A 464 -3.88 -20.94 11.09
C TYR A 464 -3.73 -19.43 11.36
N ARG A 465 -3.41 -19.00 12.60
CA ARG A 465 -3.03 -17.64 12.94
C ARG A 465 -1.53 -17.46 12.70
N VAL A 466 -1.17 -17.30 11.43
CA VAL A 466 0.23 -17.27 10.94
C VAL A 466 1.06 -16.11 11.48
N ASP A 467 0.41 -15.05 11.94
CA ASP A 467 0.94 -13.77 12.42
C ASP A 467 1.02 -13.67 13.95
N VAL A 468 0.23 -14.44 14.71
CA VAL A 468 0.10 -14.32 16.16
C VAL A 468 1.09 -15.25 16.88
N LYS A 469 2.28 -14.72 17.16
CA LYS A 469 3.41 -15.50 17.73
C LYS A 469 4.05 -14.88 18.97
N ARG A 470 3.68 -13.64 19.29
CA ARG A 470 4.24 -12.86 20.39
C ARG A 470 3.13 -12.40 21.34
N PRO A 471 3.45 -12.04 22.60
CA PRO A 471 2.45 -11.51 23.53
C PRO A 471 1.69 -10.30 23.02
N CYS A 472 2.37 -9.38 22.31
CA CYS A 472 1.73 -8.19 21.74
C CYS A 472 0.71 -8.53 20.64
N ASP A 473 0.95 -9.61 19.87
CA ASP A 473 0.02 -10.04 18.81
C ASP A 473 -1.26 -10.63 19.45
N VAL A 474 -1.13 -11.36 20.55
CA VAL A 474 -2.29 -11.85 21.34
C VAL A 474 -3.06 -10.68 21.97
N ILE A 475 -2.34 -9.66 22.48
CA ILE A 475 -2.97 -8.46 23.05
C ILE A 475 -3.73 -7.68 21.99
N GLU A 476 -3.20 -7.59 20.77
CA GLU A 476 -3.91 -6.99 19.63
C GLU A 476 -5.22 -7.73 19.34
N ASP A 477 -5.20 -9.06 19.28
CA ASP A 477 -6.40 -9.87 19.10
C ASP A 477 -7.43 -9.68 20.23
N ILE A 478 -6.98 -9.60 21.46
CA ILE A 478 -7.86 -9.32 22.61
C ILE A 478 -8.48 -7.94 22.46
N LEU A 479 -7.69 -6.94 22.11
CA LEU A 479 -8.13 -5.54 22.03
C LEU A 479 -9.10 -5.30 20.86
N ARG A 480 -8.89 -5.92 19.69
CA ARG A 480 -9.83 -5.78 18.56
C ARG A 480 -11.20 -6.40 18.85
N ILE A 481 -11.25 -7.50 19.61
CA ILE A 481 -12.54 -8.11 20.02
C ILE A 481 -13.17 -7.34 21.19
N TYR A 482 -12.36 -6.88 22.15
CA TYR A 482 -12.85 -6.00 23.21
C TYR A 482 -13.41 -4.68 22.66
N GLY A 483 -12.83 -4.17 21.58
CA GLY A 483 -13.16 -2.93 20.90
C GLY A 483 -12.26 -1.78 21.33
N TYR A 484 -11.52 -1.23 20.38
CA TYR A 484 -10.63 -0.07 20.58
C TYR A 484 -11.34 1.14 21.18
N ASN A 485 -12.59 1.38 20.77
CA ASN A 485 -13.41 2.51 21.25
C ASN A 485 -13.87 2.36 22.71
N ASN A 486 -13.71 1.19 23.31
CA ASN A 486 -14.04 0.91 24.70
C ASN A 486 -12.87 1.23 25.66
N VAL A 487 -11.73 1.67 25.11
CA VAL A 487 -10.59 2.15 25.89
C VAL A 487 -10.68 3.67 26.00
N GLU A 488 -10.78 4.19 27.21
CA GLU A 488 -10.89 5.63 27.46
C GLU A 488 -9.59 6.34 27.08
N ILE A 489 -9.72 7.45 26.36
CA ILE A 489 -8.60 8.33 26.09
C ILE A 489 -8.28 9.11 27.37
N PRO A 490 -7.06 9.00 27.94
CA PRO A 490 -6.70 9.74 29.15
C PRO A 490 -6.71 11.24 28.87
N THR A 491 -7.26 12.00 29.82
CA THR A 491 -7.26 13.47 29.75
C THR A 491 -5.90 14.10 30.10
N GLU A 492 -5.01 13.31 30.70
CA GLU A 492 -3.66 13.73 31.12
C GLU A 492 -2.62 12.81 30.54
N LEU A 493 -1.60 13.40 29.90
CA LEU A 493 -0.40 12.68 29.49
C LEU A 493 0.66 12.79 30.58
N LYS A 494 0.99 11.66 31.22
CA LYS A 494 2.14 11.58 32.15
C LYS A 494 3.40 11.28 31.35
N SER A 495 4.24 12.29 31.17
CA SER A 495 5.55 12.16 30.53
C SER A 495 6.65 12.54 31.50
N SER A 496 7.70 11.75 31.57
CA SER A 496 8.95 12.19 32.21
C SER A 496 9.68 13.10 31.21
N LEU A 497 9.82 14.41 31.55
CA LEU A 497 10.65 15.29 30.77
C LEU A 497 12.11 14.88 30.97
N THR A 498 12.66 14.17 30.02
CA THR A 498 14.07 13.80 30.02
C THR A 498 14.93 14.97 29.54
N ILE A 499 16.22 14.94 29.87
CA ILE A 499 17.19 15.88 29.32
C ILE A 499 17.21 15.74 27.82
N ALA A 500 17.14 16.87 27.11
CA ALA A 500 17.20 16.88 25.65
C ALA A 500 18.47 16.20 25.12
N GLU A 501 18.29 15.25 24.22
CA GLU A 501 19.38 14.55 23.54
C GLU A 501 20.05 15.45 22.48
N GLU A 502 21.16 14.98 21.90
CA GLU A 502 21.85 15.73 20.83
C GLU A 502 20.95 15.84 19.57
N ALA A 503 20.08 14.87 19.34
CA ALA A 503 19.10 14.92 18.26
C ALA A 503 18.13 16.11 18.44
N ASP A 504 17.59 16.29 19.62
CA ASP A 504 16.68 17.41 19.95
C ASP A 504 17.36 18.77 19.76
N LYS A 505 18.62 18.87 20.18
CA LYS A 505 19.41 20.09 19.99
C LYS A 505 19.67 20.39 18.53
N ASN A 506 19.90 19.36 17.71
CA ASN A 506 20.13 19.52 16.29
C ASN A 506 18.84 19.94 15.59
N PHE A 507 17.71 19.33 15.93
CA PHE A 507 16.39 19.73 15.45
C PHE A 507 16.08 21.20 15.80
N HIS A 508 16.31 21.60 17.04
CA HIS A 508 16.10 22.99 17.47
C HIS A 508 17.00 23.98 16.72
N ARG A 509 18.24 23.59 16.40
CA ARG A 509 19.14 24.45 15.59
C ARG A 509 18.65 24.57 14.14
N GLU A 510 18.14 23.50 13.59
CA GLU A 510 17.52 23.47 12.26
C GLU A 510 16.29 24.38 12.20
N ASP A 511 15.41 24.28 13.21
CA ASP A 511 14.21 25.10 13.33
C ASP A 511 14.54 26.60 13.41
N ILE A 512 15.50 26.99 14.26
CA ILE A 512 15.99 28.38 14.35
C ILE A 512 16.53 28.90 13.02
N VAL A 513 17.25 28.06 12.27
CA VAL A 513 17.80 28.45 10.95
C VAL A 513 16.71 28.55 9.91
N SER A 514 15.75 27.63 9.92
CA SER A 514 14.59 27.66 9.03
C SER A 514 13.75 28.92 9.25
N GLU A 515 13.44 29.25 10.50
CA GLU A 515 12.76 30.53 10.85
C GLU A 515 13.53 31.76 10.37
N GLN A 516 14.86 31.76 10.53
CA GLN A 516 15.71 32.83 10.04
C GLN A 516 15.64 32.97 8.52
N LEU A 517 15.65 31.88 7.77
CA LEU A 517 15.55 31.87 6.31
C LEU A 517 14.16 32.34 5.85
N VAL A 518 13.10 31.87 6.49
CA VAL A 518 11.73 32.34 6.22
C VAL A 518 11.63 33.84 6.48
N GLY A 519 12.19 34.33 7.59
CA GLY A 519 12.27 35.76 7.89
C GLY A 519 13.10 36.57 6.87
N ALA A 520 14.04 35.95 6.18
CA ALA A 520 14.80 36.53 5.08
C ALA A 520 14.11 36.41 3.70
N GLY A 521 12.90 35.88 3.66
CA GLY A 521 12.07 35.75 2.44
C GLY A 521 12.34 34.47 1.63
N PHE A 522 12.93 33.46 2.21
CA PHE A 522 13.04 32.14 1.58
C PHE A 522 11.76 31.33 1.81
N ASN A 523 11.43 30.48 0.84
CA ASN A 523 10.40 29.47 0.97
C ASN A 523 11.06 28.10 1.13
N GLU A 524 10.60 27.35 2.12
CA GLU A 524 11.00 25.96 2.26
C GLU A 524 10.40 25.11 1.15
N ILE A 525 11.20 24.22 0.57
CA ILE A 525 10.75 23.23 -0.39
C ILE A 525 11.10 21.83 0.11
N LEU A 526 10.30 20.86 -0.27
CA LEU A 526 10.50 19.45 0.03
C LEU A 526 10.44 18.65 -1.26
N ASN A 527 11.56 18.03 -1.62
CA ASN A 527 11.67 17.22 -2.81
C ASN A 527 11.89 15.75 -2.47
N ASN A 528 11.52 14.85 -3.39
CA ASN A 528 11.68 13.42 -3.23
C ASN A 528 13.17 13.05 -3.09
N SER A 529 13.47 12.09 -2.23
CA SER A 529 14.82 11.49 -2.12
C SER A 529 15.17 10.60 -3.33
N LEU A 530 14.18 10.11 -4.06
CA LEU A 530 14.37 9.43 -5.34
C LEU A 530 14.37 10.45 -6.48
N THR A 531 15.28 10.25 -7.45
CA THR A 531 15.48 11.17 -8.56
C THR A 531 15.84 10.43 -9.85
N ALA A 532 15.92 11.17 -10.95
CA ALA A 532 16.21 10.60 -12.25
C ALA A 532 17.69 10.20 -12.40
N GLN A 533 17.94 9.00 -12.98
CA GLN A 533 19.28 8.50 -13.30
C GLN A 533 20.04 9.48 -14.20
N SER A 534 19.34 10.14 -15.14
CA SER A 534 19.93 11.06 -16.13
C SER A 534 20.62 12.28 -15.53
N TYR A 535 20.43 12.56 -14.25
CA TYR A 535 21.19 13.62 -13.56
C TYR A 535 22.62 13.23 -13.26
N TYR A 536 22.91 11.94 -13.11
CA TYR A 536 24.24 11.42 -12.75
C TYR A 536 24.85 10.60 -13.85
N GLU A 537 24.08 9.74 -14.53
CA GLU A 537 24.57 8.87 -15.59
C GLU A 537 25.00 9.67 -16.84
N GLY A 538 26.27 9.58 -17.22
CA GLY A 538 26.82 10.33 -18.33
C GLY A 538 26.86 11.85 -18.15
N ALA A 539 26.63 12.35 -16.93
CA ALA A 539 26.59 13.80 -16.66
C ALA A 539 27.96 14.44 -16.43
N GLU A 540 29.04 13.65 -16.32
CA GLU A 540 30.41 14.10 -16.07
C GLU A 540 30.54 15.03 -14.85
N LEU A 541 29.79 14.74 -13.78
CA LEU A 541 29.82 15.50 -12.53
C LEU A 541 30.94 14.97 -11.63
N ASN A 542 31.99 15.77 -11.42
CA ASN A 542 33.16 15.35 -10.65
C ASN A 542 32.87 15.14 -9.15
N ALA A 543 31.89 15.87 -8.59
CA ALA A 543 31.51 15.76 -7.17
C ALA A 543 30.44 14.69 -6.91
N TYR A 544 29.74 14.24 -7.96
CA TYR A 544 28.61 13.29 -7.86
C TYR A 544 28.74 12.16 -8.89
N PRO A 545 29.78 11.30 -8.75
CA PRO A 545 30.07 10.25 -9.72
C PRO A 545 28.98 9.18 -9.75
N TRP A 546 28.69 8.68 -10.95
CA TRP A 546 27.66 7.64 -11.17
C TRP A 546 27.90 6.37 -10.35
N GLU A 547 29.15 5.99 -10.16
CA GLU A 547 29.58 4.81 -9.42
C GLU A 547 29.20 4.87 -7.93
N GLN A 548 29.02 6.07 -7.40
CA GLN A 548 28.59 6.30 -6.01
C GLN A 548 27.06 6.46 -5.87
N THR A 549 26.32 6.25 -6.94
CA THR A 549 24.86 6.39 -6.91
C THR A 549 24.22 5.15 -6.30
N VAL A 550 23.30 5.35 -5.35
CA VAL A 550 22.44 4.30 -4.81
C VAL A 550 21.30 4.04 -5.80
N LYS A 551 21.28 2.86 -6.41
CA LYS A 551 20.33 2.45 -7.44
C LYS A 551 19.15 1.72 -6.81
N ILE A 552 17.93 1.99 -7.28
CA ILE A 552 16.72 1.27 -6.87
C ILE A 552 16.55 0.05 -7.77
N MET A 553 16.35 -1.11 -7.17
CA MET A 553 16.27 -2.39 -7.90
C MET A 553 15.02 -2.49 -8.78
N ASN A 554 13.87 -2.03 -8.29
CA ASN A 554 12.59 -2.06 -9.00
C ASN A 554 11.91 -0.68 -8.94
N PRO A 555 12.42 0.34 -9.67
CA PRO A 555 11.86 1.68 -9.62
C PRO A 555 10.48 1.72 -10.29
N LEU A 556 9.58 2.56 -9.78
CA LEU A 556 8.26 2.81 -10.39
C LEU A 556 8.38 3.46 -11.77
N SER A 557 9.41 4.28 -11.98
CA SER A 557 9.74 4.92 -13.25
C SER A 557 11.23 5.23 -13.34
N SER A 558 11.75 5.54 -14.54
CA SER A 558 13.12 6.01 -14.76
C SER A 558 13.44 7.32 -14.02
N ASP A 559 12.41 8.14 -13.76
CA ASP A 559 12.54 9.41 -13.05
C ASP A 559 12.73 9.24 -11.53
N LEU A 560 12.53 8.03 -11.01
CA LEU A 560 12.70 7.64 -9.61
C LEU A 560 13.67 6.47 -9.44
N GLY A 561 14.62 6.35 -10.37
CA GLY A 561 15.51 5.18 -10.47
C GLY A 561 16.66 5.14 -9.48
N VAL A 562 17.02 6.28 -8.86
CA VAL A 562 18.17 6.40 -7.95
C VAL A 562 17.89 7.31 -6.78
N MET A 563 18.67 7.16 -5.70
CA MET A 563 18.65 8.11 -4.59
C MET A 563 19.56 9.31 -4.86
N ARG A 564 19.12 10.49 -4.43
CA ARG A 564 19.82 11.76 -4.66
C ARG A 564 21.16 11.82 -3.90
N GLN A 565 22.25 12.16 -4.62
CA GLN A 565 23.56 12.45 -4.02
C GLN A 565 23.66 13.92 -3.53
N THR A 566 22.76 14.79 -3.96
CA THR A 566 22.69 16.22 -3.62
C THR A 566 21.25 16.71 -3.69
N LEU A 567 20.93 17.76 -2.94
CA LEU A 567 19.62 18.45 -3.00
C LEU A 567 19.47 19.32 -4.27
N LEU A 568 20.55 19.57 -5.00
CA LEU A 568 20.67 20.49 -6.14
C LEU A 568 19.54 20.30 -7.17
N PHE A 569 19.38 19.04 -7.65
CA PHE A 569 18.48 18.77 -8.79
C PHE A 569 17.00 18.95 -8.44
N GLY A 570 16.57 18.53 -7.25
CA GLY A 570 15.20 18.75 -6.77
C GLY A 570 14.85 20.24 -6.68
N GLY A 571 15.77 21.06 -6.16
CA GLY A 571 15.60 22.51 -6.14
C GLY A 571 15.56 23.14 -7.53
N LEU A 572 16.38 22.64 -8.47
CA LEU A 572 16.33 23.13 -9.87
C LEU A 572 15.03 22.73 -10.58
N GLU A 573 14.49 21.55 -10.34
CA GLU A 573 13.16 21.16 -10.83
C GLU A 573 12.07 22.09 -10.27
N SER A 574 12.15 22.43 -8.99
CA SER A 574 11.23 23.36 -8.34
C SER A 574 11.35 24.75 -8.95
N ILE A 575 12.56 25.24 -9.23
CA ILE A 575 12.79 26.53 -9.93
C ILE A 575 12.20 26.48 -11.33
N ARG A 576 12.52 25.48 -12.14
CA ARG A 576 12.00 25.30 -13.50
C ARG A 576 10.46 25.32 -13.51
N ARG A 577 9.84 24.59 -12.61
CA ARG A 577 8.37 24.52 -12.47
C ARG A 577 7.76 25.90 -12.18
N ASN A 578 8.38 26.69 -11.30
CA ASN A 578 7.90 28.02 -10.94
C ASN A 578 8.15 29.03 -12.05
N VAL A 579 9.34 29.04 -12.67
CA VAL A 579 9.69 29.93 -13.80
C VAL A 579 8.73 29.71 -14.99
N ASN A 580 8.41 28.45 -15.31
CA ASN A 580 7.41 28.12 -16.33
C ASN A 580 6.00 28.65 -16.00
N ARG A 581 5.72 28.90 -14.73
CA ARG A 581 4.49 29.53 -14.23
C ARG A 581 4.61 31.06 -14.05
N LYS A 582 5.68 31.64 -14.59
CA LYS A 582 5.96 33.11 -14.57
C LYS A 582 6.40 33.64 -13.20
N ALA A 583 6.70 32.81 -12.22
CA ALA A 583 7.35 33.23 -10.98
C ALA A 583 8.86 33.14 -11.16
N GLN A 584 9.53 34.28 -11.39
CA GLN A 584 10.95 34.33 -11.75
C GLN A 584 11.87 34.65 -10.57
N ASN A 585 11.39 35.36 -9.56
CA ASN A 585 12.17 35.82 -8.42
C ASN A 585 11.98 34.87 -7.26
N LEU A 586 12.91 33.92 -7.07
CA LEU A 586 12.74 32.81 -6.16
C LEU A 586 13.90 32.73 -5.17
N ARG A 587 13.57 32.45 -3.92
CA ARG A 587 14.49 32.08 -2.85
C ARG A 587 13.96 30.82 -2.19
N PHE A 588 14.68 29.74 -2.36
CA PHE A 588 14.30 28.44 -1.82
C PHE A 588 15.36 27.91 -0.88
N PHE A 589 14.93 27.14 0.12
CA PHE A 589 15.81 26.29 0.90
C PHE A 589 15.18 24.92 1.11
N GLU A 590 16.01 23.90 1.28
CA GLU A 590 15.60 22.55 1.62
C GLU A 590 16.58 21.97 2.62
N VAL A 591 16.06 21.30 3.66
CA VAL A 591 16.86 20.50 4.58
C VAL A 591 16.53 19.03 4.31
N GLY A 592 17.54 18.19 4.10
CA GLY A 592 17.26 16.80 3.75
C GLY A 592 18.51 15.93 3.66
N ASN A 593 18.23 14.63 3.53
CA ASN A 593 19.27 13.63 3.38
C ASN A 593 19.77 13.52 1.94
N THR A 594 21.05 13.24 1.81
CA THR A 594 21.72 12.82 0.58
C THR A 594 22.35 11.43 0.78
N TYR A 595 22.52 10.68 -0.30
CA TYR A 595 22.89 9.27 -0.23
C TYR A 595 24.02 8.96 -1.19
N ARG A 596 25.00 8.16 -0.74
CA ARG A 596 26.12 7.70 -1.57
C ARG A 596 26.41 6.24 -1.32
N TYR A 597 26.83 5.52 -2.36
CA TYR A 597 27.31 4.17 -2.29
C TYR A 597 28.83 4.15 -2.33
N GLU A 598 29.47 3.51 -1.37
CA GLU A 598 30.92 3.39 -1.23
C GLU A 598 31.31 1.91 -1.32
N GLN A 599 31.62 1.46 -2.54
CA GLN A 599 31.91 0.05 -2.86
C GLN A 599 33.02 -0.57 -1.99
N ASP A 600 34.04 0.22 -1.62
CA ASP A 600 35.15 -0.20 -0.77
C ASP A 600 34.74 -0.55 0.67
N LYS A 601 33.58 -0.11 1.12
CA LYS A 601 33.04 -0.39 2.45
C LYS A 601 32.01 -1.52 2.47
N TRP A 602 31.72 -2.12 1.32
CA TRP A 602 30.77 -3.22 1.24
C TRP A 602 31.36 -4.53 1.79
N SER A 603 30.60 -5.25 2.58
CA SER A 603 30.93 -6.62 3.01
C SER A 603 29.65 -7.44 3.22
N GLU A 604 29.71 -8.76 3.07
CA GLU A 604 28.56 -9.64 3.32
C GLU A 604 28.07 -9.57 4.78
N GLU A 605 28.97 -9.39 5.73
CA GLU A 605 28.65 -9.29 7.15
C GLU A 605 27.92 -7.98 7.51
N SER A 606 28.16 -6.91 6.74
CA SER A 606 27.60 -5.60 7.04
C SER A 606 27.40 -4.77 5.76
N PRO A 607 26.48 -5.17 4.86
CA PRO A 607 26.29 -4.48 3.58
C PRO A 607 25.85 -3.03 3.73
N VAL A 608 25.16 -2.69 4.82
CA VAL A 608 24.66 -1.33 5.10
C VAL A 608 25.81 -0.31 5.25
N LYS A 609 27.02 -0.72 5.66
CA LYS A 609 28.17 0.19 5.80
C LYS A 609 28.64 0.81 4.47
N ALA A 610 28.28 0.21 3.35
CA ALA A 610 28.56 0.77 2.02
C ALA A 610 27.64 1.96 1.66
N TYR A 611 26.59 2.21 2.43
CA TYR A 611 25.65 3.29 2.16
C TYR A 611 25.90 4.44 3.14
N ARG A 612 26.34 5.59 2.60
CA ARG A 612 26.56 6.82 3.35
C ARG A 612 25.34 7.71 3.22
N GLN A 613 24.82 8.15 4.36
CA GLN A 613 23.73 9.13 4.46
C GLN A 613 24.24 10.36 5.20
N GLU A 614 24.02 11.54 4.62
CA GLU A 614 24.37 12.82 5.23
C GLU A 614 23.21 13.79 5.15
N TYR A 615 23.10 14.66 6.13
CA TYR A 615 22.07 15.67 6.21
C TYR A 615 22.64 17.01 5.75
N HIS A 616 21.93 17.66 4.83
CA HIS A 616 22.35 18.87 4.16
C HIS A 616 21.27 19.95 4.25
N LEU A 617 21.69 21.22 4.27
CA LEU A 617 20.85 22.39 4.03
C LEU A 617 21.28 23.03 2.71
N ALA A 618 20.37 23.11 1.77
CA ALA A 618 20.63 23.73 0.47
C ALA A 618 19.83 25.03 0.31
N LEU A 619 20.44 26.04 -0.34
CA LEU A 619 19.81 27.31 -0.67
C LEU A 619 19.90 27.59 -2.17
N TRP A 620 18.84 28.15 -2.74
CA TRP A 620 18.80 28.61 -4.12
C TRP A 620 18.25 30.03 -4.15
N ILE A 621 18.93 30.91 -4.90
CA ILE A 621 18.48 32.28 -5.18
C ILE A 621 18.52 32.48 -6.68
N THR A 622 17.45 33.04 -7.27
CA THR A 622 17.40 33.33 -8.69
C THR A 622 16.45 34.51 -8.97
N GLY A 623 16.70 35.22 -10.08
CA GLY A 623 15.93 36.38 -10.49
C GLY A 623 16.34 37.69 -9.80
N LYS A 624 15.41 38.57 -9.55
CA LYS A 624 15.68 39.90 -8.96
C LYS A 624 15.64 39.85 -7.43
N ARG A 625 16.60 40.55 -6.81
CA ARG A 625 16.59 40.83 -5.39
C ARG A 625 15.50 41.85 -5.04
N VAL A 626 15.37 42.87 -5.82
CA VAL A 626 14.33 43.93 -5.70
C VAL A 626 13.65 44.07 -7.03
N GLN A 627 12.33 43.91 -7.04
CA GLN A 627 11.53 44.22 -8.24
C GLN A 627 11.31 45.72 -8.32
N GLY A 628 11.54 46.28 -9.49
CA GLY A 628 11.38 47.69 -9.76
C GLY A 628 10.00 48.23 -9.42
N SER A 629 9.97 49.39 -8.81
CA SER A 629 8.76 50.13 -8.49
C SER A 629 9.02 51.64 -8.67
N TRP A 630 8.03 52.47 -8.38
CA TRP A 630 8.20 53.91 -8.37
C TRP A 630 9.25 54.41 -7.37
N ALA A 631 9.54 53.64 -6.32
CA ALA A 631 10.47 54.00 -5.27
C ALA A 631 11.86 53.38 -5.40
N HIS A 632 11.98 52.30 -6.17
CA HIS A 632 13.22 51.53 -6.28
C HIS A 632 13.44 51.06 -7.73
N ALA A 633 14.69 51.10 -8.19
CA ALA A 633 15.09 50.45 -9.42
C ALA A 633 15.11 48.92 -9.29
N ASP A 634 15.07 48.22 -10.42
CA ASP A 634 15.34 46.77 -10.42
C ASP A 634 16.76 46.48 -9.93
N GLU A 635 16.87 45.48 -9.09
CA GLU A 635 18.16 44.99 -8.59
C GLU A 635 18.24 43.50 -8.77
N GLU A 636 19.22 43.01 -9.51
CA GLU A 636 19.45 41.58 -9.71
C GLU A 636 20.01 40.94 -8.43
N SER A 637 19.65 39.67 -8.18
CA SER A 637 20.30 38.88 -7.15
C SER A 637 21.77 38.65 -7.45
N THR A 638 22.59 38.56 -6.43
CA THR A 638 24.04 38.37 -6.56
C THR A 638 24.56 37.23 -5.70
N PHE A 639 25.77 36.78 -6.00
CA PHE A 639 26.48 35.81 -5.17
C PHE A 639 26.64 36.32 -3.72
N TYR A 640 26.83 37.62 -3.53
CA TYR A 640 26.99 38.21 -2.19
C TYR A 640 25.74 38.11 -1.33
N GLU A 641 24.54 38.13 -1.92
CA GLU A 641 23.30 37.87 -1.21
C GLU A 641 23.24 36.44 -0.67
N LEU A 642 23.60 35.47 -1.49
CA LEU A 642 23.69 34.07 -1.06
C LEU A 642 24.71 33.91 0.07
N LYS A 643 25.93 34.44 -0.13
CA LYS A 643 27.02 34.37 0.84
C LYS A 643 26.63 34.99 2.20
N ALA A 644 25.96 36.14 2.17
CA ALA A 644 25.51 36.82 3.39
C ALA A 644 24.52 35.92 4.20
N ASN A 645 23.59 35.26 3.52
CA ASN A 645 22.66 34.34 4.18
C ASN A 645 23.41 33.12 4.78
N VAL A 646 24.34 32.53 4.04
CA VAL A 646 25.16 31.41 4.53
C VAL A 646 25.99 31.82 5.75
N GLU A 647 26.66 32.98 5.70
CA GLU A 647 27.44 33.47 6.84
C GLU A 647 26.57 33.79 8.06
N ASN A 648 25.34 34.27 7.85
CA ASN A 648 24.38 34.50 8.94
C ASN A 648 23.93 33.18 9.56
N ILE A 649 23.71 32.14 8.78
CA ILE A 649 23.42 30.78 9.28
C ILE A 649 24.56 30.27 10.14
N LEU A 650 25.79 30.30 9.62
CA LEU A 650 26.97 29.83 10.34
C LEU A 650 27.15 30.55 11.68
N ARG A 651 26.95 31.88 11.68
CA ARG A 651 27.00 32.71 12.90
C ARG A 651 25.88 32.33 13.87
N ARG A 652 24.66 32.11 13.37
CA ARG A 652 23.49 31.77 14.18
C ARG A 652 23.65 30.48 14.94
N VAL A 653 24.29 29.47 14.33
CA VAL A 653 24.57 28.18 14.99
C VAL A 653 25.86 28.17 15.82
N GLY A 654 26.55 29.29 15.89
CA GLY A 654 27.75 29.46 16.74
C GLY A 654 29.07 29.05 16.09
N MET A 655 29.16 29.04 14.76
CA MET A 655 30.42 28.86 14.05
C MET A 655 31.19 30.17 14.08
N ALA A 656 32.41 30.13 14.57
CA ALA A 656 33.30 31.30 14.59
C ALA A 656 33.75 31.67 13.17
N GLN A 657 33.75 32.97 12.87
CA GLN A 657 34.03 33.48 11.53
C GLN A 657 35.44 33.10 10.98
N ASN A 658 36.40 32.92 11.88
CA ASN A 658 37.77 32.52 11.58
C ASN A 658 38.05 31.02 11.73
N ALA A 659 37.04 30.22 11.94
CA ALA A 659 37.15 28.76 12.08
C ALA A 659 37.23 28.05 10.73
N LEU A 660 36.76 28.70 9.67
CA LEU A 660 36.72 28.16 8.31
C LEU A 660 37.73 28.86 7.40
N VAL A 661 38.28 28.10 6.46
CA VAL A 661 39.18 28.58 5.41
C VAL A 661 38.40 28.57 4.09
N ALA A 662 38.45 29.67 3.35
CA ALA A 662 37.82 29.78 2.04
C ALA A 662 38.79 29.32 0.95
N GLU A 663 38.35 28.45 0.06
CA GLU A 663 39.09 27.97 -1.11
C GLU A 663 38.18 28.05 -2.35
N THR A 664 38.80 28.10 -3.53
CA THR A 664 38.03 28.02 -4.79
C THR A 664 37.53 26.59 -4.97
N SER A 665 36.21 26.44 -5.21
CA SER A 665 35.63 25.15 -5.46
C SER A 665 36.07 24.58 -6.80
N GLN A 666 36.40 23.30 -6.83
CA GLN A 666 36.72 22.52 -8.03
C GLN A 666 35.49 21.79 -8.60
N ASN A 667 34.32 21.95 -7.97
CA ASN A 667 33.09 21.31 -8.39
C ASN A 667 32.57 21.94 -9.70
N ASN A 668 32.46 21.12 -10.72
CA ASN A 668 32.10 21.56 -12.07
C ASN A 668 30.59 21.89 -12.23
N ILE A 669 29.80 21.79 -11.16
CA ILE A 669 28.44 22.36 -11.17
C ILE A 669 28.46 23.89 -11.16
N PHE A 670 29.55 24.51 -10.77
CA PHE A 670 29.72 25.96 -10.72
C PHE A 670 30.53 26.51 -11.88
N ASP A 671 30.16 27.67 -12.41
CA ASP A 671 31.02 28.50 -13.24
C ASP A 671 32.06 29.24 -12.37
N LYS A 672 31.60 29.70 -11.19
CA LYS A 672 32.44 30.28 -10.14
C LYS A 672 31.91 29.80 -8.80
N GLY A 673 32.72 29.09 -8.06
CA GLY A 673 32.35 28.55 -6.76
C GLY A 673 33.43 28.72 -5.70
N MET A 674 33.04 28.67 -4.44
CA MET A 674 33.91 28.65 -3.29
C MET A 674 33.49 27.57 -2.30
N GLU A 675 34.46 27.05 -1.56
CA GLU A 675 34.28 26.13 -0.46
C GLU A 675 34.74 26.79 0.84
N LEU A 676 33.97 26.49 1.92
CA LEU A 676 34.38 26.83 3.27
C LEU A 676 34.73 25.51 4.01
N LYS A 677 36.00 25.36 4.35
CA LYS A 677 36.55 24.17 4.99
C LYS A 677 36.98 24.42 6.42
N THR A 678 36.86 23.43 7.28
CA THR A 678 37.55 23.43 8.58
C THR A 678 39.06 23.32 8.37
N ARG A 679 39.83 23.72 9.37
CA ARG A 679 41.32 23.55 9.34
C ARG A 679 41.77 22.10 9.17
N GLY A 680 40.87 21.12 9.41
CA GLY A 680 41.08 19.69 9.15
C GLY A 680 40.62 19.25 7.76
N SER A 681 40.47 20.15 6.79
CA SER A 681 40.11 19.93 5.38
C SER A 681 38.73 19.30 5.16
N LYS A 682 37.79 19.44 6.11
CA LYS A 682 36.40 19.02 5.91
C LYS A 682 35.59 20.18 5.33
N THR A 683 34.97 19.98 4.18
CA THR A 683 34.07 20.94 3.56
C THR A 683 32.78 21.03 4.36
N ILE A 684 32.45 22.23 4.82
CA ILE A 684 31.22 22.56 5.55
C ILE A 684 30.20 23.18 4.60
N VAL A 685 30.66 24.08 3.74
CA VAL A 685 29.81 24.78 2.76
C VAL A 685 30.48 24.74 1.41
N GLU A 686 29.66 24.54 0.38
CA GLU A 686 30.04 24.78 -1.00
C GLU A 686 28.99 25.69 -1.62
N MET A 687 29.39 26.79 -2.28
CA MET A 687 28.46 27.78 -2.82
C MET A 687 29.02 28.48 -4.05
N GLY A 688 28.14 28.93 -4.93
CA GLY A 688 28.56 29.59 -6.16
C GLY A 688 27.42 29.96 -7.08
N ILE A 689 27.79 30.42 -8.28
CA ILE A 689 26.90 30.56 -9.41
C ILE A 689 26.93 29.26 -10.21
N LEU A 690 25.78 28.65 -10.43
CA LEU A 690 25.68 27.41 -11.18
C LEU A 690 26.10 27.58 -12.62
N SER A 691 26.71 26.52 -13.18
CA SER A 691 27.24 26.57 -14.53
C SER A 691 26.11 26.71 -15.57
N HIS A 692 26.34 27.57 -16.54
CA HIS A 692 25.40 27.80 -17.64
C HIS A 692 25.11 26.50 -18.42
N LYS A 693 26.11 25.61 -18.53
CA LYS A 693 25.96 24.30 -19.18
C LYS A 693 24.96 23.42 -18.43
N LEU A 694 25.02 23.41 -17.11
CA LEU A 694 24.10 22.66 -16.24
C LEU A 694 22.68 23.23 -16.32
N LEU A 695 22.51 24.55 -16.17
CA LEU A 695 21.22 25.21 -16.21
C LEU A 695 20.51 25.01 -17.56
N LYS A 696 21.26 25.10 -18.67
CA LYS A 696 20.73 24.83 -20.03
C LYS A 696 20.24 23.37 -20.16
N LYS A 697 20.94 22.40 -19.57
CA LYS A 697 20.52 20.98 -19.59
C LYS A 697 19.19 20.75 -18.87
N ILE A 698 18.88 21.60 -17.87
CA ILE A 698 17.65 21.50 -17.05
C ILE A 698 16.55 22.47 -17.53
N ASP A 699 16.82 23.22 -18.63
CA ASP A 699 15.89 24.21 -19.20
C ASP A 699 15.62 25.39 -18.25
N ILE A 700 16.67 25.95 -17.66
CA ILE A 700 16.63 27.20 -16.87
C ILE A 700 17.51 28.23 -17.56
N ALA A 701 16.89 29.36 -18.02
CA ALA A 701 17.60 30.41 -18.73
C ALA A 701 18.25 31.45 -17.81
N GLN A 702 17.74 31.64 -16.60
CA GLN A 702 18.22 32.66 -15.67
C GLN A 702 19.33 32.12 -14.78
N ALA A 703 20.21 33.01 -14.26
CA ALA A 703 21.26 32.65 -13.32
C ALA A 703 20.69 32.11 -12.01
N VAL A 704 21.30 31.08 -11.47
CA VAL A 704 20.96 30.49 -10.18
C VAL A 704 22.18 30.49 -9.29
N PHE A 705 22.05 31.08 -8.11
CA PHE A 705 23.05 31.01 -7.03
C PHE A 705 22.67 29.88 -6.09
N TYR A 706 23.59 29.00 -5.80
CA TYR A 706 23.36 27.79 -5.02
C TYR A 706 24.39 27.64 -3.90
N ALA A 707 23.92 27.23 -2.73
CA ALA A 707 24.77 26.82 -1.63
C ALA A 707 24.33 25.48 -1.07
N ASP A 708 25.31 24.66 -0.74
CA ASP A 708 25.14 23.38 -0.04
C ASP A 708 25.92 23.46 1.29
N VAL A 709 25.21 23.33 2.39
CA VAL A 709 25.78 23.27 3.73
C VAL A 709 25.66 21.83 4.22
N ASN A 710 26.80 21.15 4.37
CA ASN A 710 26.82 19.83 5.01
C ASN A 710 26.49 19.99 6.50
N TRP A 711 25.20 19.85 6.82
CA TRP A 711 24.67 20.01 8.16
C TRP A 711 25.29 19.00 9.14
N THR A 712 25.49 17.77 8.68
CA THR A 712 26.13 16.72 9.48
C THR A 712 27.53 17.13 9.95
N GLU A 713 28.36 17.63 9.05
CA GLU A 713 29.73 18.06 9.38
C GLU A 713 29.73 19.39 10.15
N LEU A 714 28.80 20.30 9.85
CA LEU A 714 28.62 21.54 10.59
C LEU A 714 28.30 21.26 12.07
N MET A 715 27.33 20.39 12.36
CA MET A 715 26.95 20.01 13.72
C MET A 715 28.12 19.36 14.48
N LYS A 716 28.94 18.54 13.80
CA LYS A 716 30.15 17.97 14.38
C LYS A 716 31.19 19.06 14.73
N ALA A 717 31.37 20.02 13.83
CA ALA A 717 32.35 21.09 13.99
C ALA A 717 32.01 22.04 15.17
N ILE A 718 30.72 22.33 15.38
CA ILE A 718 30.26 23.24 16.46
C ILE A 718 29.94 22.53 17.78
N ARG A 719 30.00 21.19 17.84
CA ARG A 719 29.59 20.39 19.02
C ARG A 719 30.23 20.85 20.33
N LYS A 720 31.47 21.34 20.26
CA LYS A 720 32.24 21.82 21.45
C LYS A 720 32.13 23.33 21.68
N ASN A 721 31.47 24.05 20.75
CA ASN A 721 31.36 25.49 20.86
C ASN A 721 30.32 25.83 21.95
N LYS A 722 30.71 26.76 22.87
CA LYS A 722 29.79 27.29 23.86
C LYS A 722 29.47 28.73 23.48
N LEU A 723 28.19 29.02 23.31
CA LEU A 723 27.72 30.40 23.20
C LEU A 723 27.91 31.08 24.56
N GLN A 724 28.62 32.20 24.57
CA GLN A 724 28.82 33.02 25.76
C GLN A 724 28.25 34.40 25.50
N PHE A 725 27.43 34.85 26.43
CA PHE A 725 26.96 36.23 26.43
C PHE A 725 28.13 37.17 26.68
N GLN A 726 28.25 38.23 25.89
CA GLN A 726 29.15 39.37 26.10
C GLN A 726 28.33 40.65 26.14
N GLU A 727 28.59 41.48 27.10
CA GLU A 727 27.98 42.80 27.17
C GLU A 727 28.47 43.67 25.99
N ILE A 728 27.57 44.50 25.46
CA ILE A 728 27.93 45.48 24.44
C ILE A 728 28.88 46.49 25.03
N SER A 729 30.00 46.78 24.36
CA SER A 729 30.99 47.72 24.81
C SER A 729 30.36 49.11 25.05
N LYS A 730 30.66 49.70 26.20
CA LYS A 730 30.26 51.08 26.57
C LYS A 730 31.11 52.14 25.88
N TYR A 731 32.25 51.76 25.27
CA TYR A 731 33.19 52.66 24.64
C TYR A 731 32.97 52.72 23.14
N PRO A 732 33.05 53.93 22.50
CA PRO A 732 32.79 54.07 21.08
C PRO A 732 33.85 53.38 20.23
N SER A 733 33.43 52.88 19.08
CA SER A 733 34.32 52.41 18.01
C SER A 733 34.82 53.61 17.18
N VAL A 734 35.96 53.45 16.57
CA VAL A 734 36.55 54.45 15.65
C VAL A 734 36.73 53.79 14.28
N SER A 735 36.28 54.50 13.23
CA SER A 735 36.38 54.11 11.84
C SER A 735 37.54 54.84 11.16
N ARG A 736 38.34 54.15 10.34
CA ARG A 736 39.41 54.74 9.54
C ARG A 736 39.42 54.11 8.15
N ASP A 737 39.40 54.94 7.15
CA ASP A 737 39.43 54.57 5.74
C ASP A 737 40.85 54.52 5.19
N LEU A 738 41.10 53.64 4.25
CA LEU A 738 42.34 53.53 3.55
C LEU A 738 42.09 53.16 2.09
N ALA A 739 42.55 53.99 1.17
CA ALA A 739 42.51 53.71 -0.26
C ALA A 739 43.84 53.07 -0.69
N LEU A 740 43.73 51.83 -1.25
CA LEU A 740 44.86 51.02 -1.64
C LEU A 740 44.84 50.77 -3.12
N LEU A 741 45.93 51.10 -3.81
CA LEU A 741 46.19 50.67 -5.19
C LEU A 741 46.93 49.32 -5.18
N LEU A 742 46.35 48.33 -5.85
CA LEU A 742 46.79 46.92 -5.74
C LEU A 742 46.87 46.31 -7.13
N ASP A 743 47.65 45.24 -7.28
CA ASP A 743 47.57 44.38 -8.45
C ASP A 743 46.18 43.69 -8.52
N SER A 744 45.66 43.51 -9.74
CA SER A 744 44.35 42.98 -9.98
C SER A 744 44.11 41.57 -9.42
N ASN A 745 45.18 40.76 -9.22
CA ASN A 745 45.15 39.41 -8.66
C ASN A 745 45.09 39.38 -7.13
N ILE A 746 45.26 40.52 -6.42
CA ILE A 746 45.22 40.57 -4.97
C ILE A 746 43.76 40.54 -4.47
N GLU A 747 43.42 39.56 -3.70
CA GLU A 747 42.06 39.42 -3.12
C GLU A 747 41.92 40.21 -1.80
N PHE A 748 40.72 40.66 -1.51
CA PHE A 748 40.40 41.39 -0.26
C PHE A 748 40.71 40.54 1.00
N ALA A 749 40.49 39.23 0.92
CA ALA A 749 40.80 38.27 1.96
C ALA A 749 42.29 38.36 2.44
N GLN A 750 43.23 38.64 1.55
CA GLN A 750 44.62 38.80 1.91
C GLN A 750 44.89 40.06 2.74
N ILE A 751 44.16 41.14 2.41
CA ILE A 751 44.19 42.39 3.19
C ILE A 751 43.62 42.16 4.59
N GLU A 752 42.47 41.53 4.67
CA GLU A 752 41.79 41.21 5.93
C GLU A 752 42.67 40.33 6.82
N GLU A 753 43.29 39.29 6.26
CA GLU A 753 44.17 38.40 6.98
C GLU A 753 45.39 39.16 7.55
N ILE A 754 46.03 39.99 6.75
CA ILE A 754 47.17 40.79 7.18
C ILE A 754 46.74 41.75 8.27
N ALA A 755 45.61 42.40 8.13
CA ALA A 755 45.08 43.33 9.09
C ALA A 755 44.80 42.65 10.46
N ARG A 756 44.14 41.53 10.46
CA ARG A 756 43.84 40.73 11.68
C ARG A 756 45.11 40.13 12.32
N GLN A 757 46.12 39.77 11.52
CA GLN A 757 47.41 39.34 12.05
C GLN A 757 48.16 40.51 12.68
N THR A 758 48.00 41.71 12.16
CA THR A 758 48.71 42.94 12.59
C THR A 758 48.13 43.46 13.91
N GLU A 759 46.78 43.51 14.03
CA GLU A 759 46.08 43.96 15.20
C GLU A 759 45.00 42.97 15.61
N LYS A 760 45.25 42.19 16.65
CA LYS A 760 44.39 41.07 17.10
C LYS A 760 43.34 41.45 18.11
N LYS A 761 43.51 42.55 18.82
CA LYS A 761 42.65 42.92 19.97
C LYS A 761 41.68 44.07 19.65
N LEU A 762 42.22 45.14 19.07
CA LEU A 762 41.48 46.37 18.86
C LEU A 762 40.80 46.45 17.54
N LEU A 763 41.24 45.68 16.51
CA LEU A 763 40.58 45.62 15.22
C LEU A 763 39.35 44.72 15.30
N LYS A 764 38.18 45.33 15.23
CA LYS A 764 36.89 44.58 15.27
C LYS A 764 36.40 44.18 13.91
N LYS A 765 36.53 45.03 12.86
CA LYS A 765 36.04 44.79 11.56
C LYS A 765 36.89 45.39 10.47
N VAL A 766 36.97 44.74 9.32
CA VAL A 766 37.56 45.24 8.06
C VAL A 766 36.51 45.16 7.02
N GLU A 767 36.20 46.26 6.35
CA GLU A 767 35.15 46.37 5.35
C GLU A 767 35.67 46.89 4.03
N LEU A 768 35.34 46.28 2.94
CA LEU A 768 35.58 46.83 1.59
C LEU A 768 34.32 47.57 1.18
N PHE A 769 34.40 48.87 1.01
CA PHE A 769 33.21 49.67 0.69
C PHE A 769 33.22 50.25 -0.72
N ASP A 770 34.38 50.24 -1.41
CA ASP A 770 34.48 50.64 -2.79
C ASP A 770 35.56 49.84 -3.53
N VAL A 771 35.26 49.49 -4.80
CA VAL A 771 36.17 48.78 -5.73
C VAL A 771 36.16 49.52 -7.03
N TYR A 772 37.28 50.08 -7.43
CA TYR A 772 37.41 50.79 -8.68
C TYR A 772 38.41 50.07 -9.61
N GLU A 773 37.89 49.70 -10.79
CA GLU A 773 38.69 49.13 -11.90
C GLU A 773 38.36 49.93 -13.12
N GLY A 774 39.23 50.82 -13.58
CA GLY A 774 38.90 51.72 -14.68
C GLY A 774 40.09 52.43 -15.29
N LYS A 775 39.78 53.21 -16.37
CA LYS A 775 40.76 53.83 -17.22
C LYS A 775 41.75 54.81 -16.56
N ASN A 776 41.47 55.22 -15.34
CA ASN A 776 42.33 56.13 -14.57
C ASN A 776 43.31 55.44 -13.66
N LEU A 777 43.49 54.12 -13.79
CA LEU A 777 44.46 53.33 -13.06
C LEU A 777 45.49 52.75 -14.03
N PRO A 778 46.73 52.47 -13.56
CA PRO A 778 47.70 51.74 -14.34
C PRO A 778 47.15 50.37 -14.77
N GLU A 779 47.57 49.86 -15.93
CA GLU A 779 47.15 48.57 -16.46
C GLU A 779 47.50 47.44 -15.45
N GLY A 780 46.57 46.55 -15.20
CA GLY A 780 46.77 45.45 -14.23
C GLY A 780 46.60 45.87 -12.77
N LYS A 781 46.18 47.07 -12.45
CA LYS A 781 45.92 47.59 -11.11
C LYS A 781 44.44 47.79 -10.86
N LYS A 782 44.04 47.69 -9.58
CA LYS A 782 42.73 48.03 -9.05
C LYS A 782 42.88 48.86 -7.77
N SER A 783 41.84 49.61 -7.41
CA SER A 783 41.80 50.36 -6.16
C SER A 783 40.72 49.80 -5.23
N TYR A 784 41.14 49.50 -3.99
CA TYR A 784 40.24 49.16 -2.92
C TYR A 784 40.13 50.27 -1.90
N ALA A 785 38.91 50.65 -1.53
CA ALA A 785 38.66 51.52 -0.39
C ALA A 785 38.21 50.62 0.80
N VAL A 786 39.06 50.54 1.80
CA VAL A 786 38.91 49.64 2.96
C VAL A 786 38.71 50.45 4.23
N ASN A 787 37.69 50.09 4.98
CA ASN A 787 37.38 50.69 6.27
C ASN A 787 37.83 49.74 7.41
N PHE A 788 38.54 50.26 8.41
CA PHE A 788 38.99 49.55 9.58
C PHE A 788 38.26 50.08 10.81
N ILE A 789 37.52 49.24 11.51
CA ILE A 789 36.77 49.57 12.71
C ILE A 789 37.59 49.11 13.92
N LEU A 790 38.02 50.06 14.72
CA LEU A 790 38.83 49.83 15.91
C LEU A 790 38.01 50.14 17.17
N GLN A 791 38.11 49.28 18.20
CA GLN A 791 37.42 49.49 19.48
C GLN A 791 38.19 48.80 20.61
N ASP A 792 38.30 49.50 21.76
CA ASP A 792 38.76 48.91 23.03
C ASP A 792 37.53 48.69 23.92
N GLU A 793 37.38 47.51 24.49
CA GLU A 793 36.24 47.18 25.35
C GLU A 793 36.39 47.77 26.78
N THR A 794 37.59 48.28 27.12
CA THR A 794 37.94 48.72 28.47
C THR A 794 38.10 50.25 28.58
N LYS A 795 38.29 50.94 27.45
CA LYS A 795 38.54 52.41 27.44
C LYS A 795 38.30 53.00 26.07
N THR A 796 38.09 54.32 26.03
CA THR A 796 38.05 55.08 24.77
C THR A 796 39.45 55.15 24.12
N LEU A 797 39.55 54.81 22.82
CA LEU A 797 40.80 54.96 22.09
C LEU A 797 41.15 56.42 21.87
N ASN A 798 42.42 56.78 22.07
CA ASN A 798 42.94 58.07 21.76
C ASN A 798 43.62 58.10 20.38
N ASP A 799 43.76 59.29 19.77
CA ASP A 799 44.28 59.48 18.42
C ASP A 799 45.67 58.90 18.24
N LYS A 800 46.58 59.06 19.23
CA LYS A 800 47.94 58.51 19.18
C LYS A 800 47.96 56.99 19.04
N ALA A 801 47.08 56.31 19.75
CA ALA A 801 46.96 54.83 19.66
C ALA A 801 46.36 54.40 18.32
N ILE A 802 45.36 55.13 17.83
CA ILE A 802 44.70 54.87 16.53
C ILE A 802 45.75 55.03 15.41
N ASP A 803 46.46 56.15 15.38
CA ASP A 803 47.48 56.44 14.36
C ASP A 803 48.63 55.41 14.37
N ALA A 804 49.08 54.98 15.55
CA ALA A 804 50.09 53.95 15.66
C ALA A 804 49.60 52.58 15.10
N ILE A 805 48.31 52.20 15.27
CA ILE A 805 47.74 51.00 14.69
C ILE A 805 47.60 51.16 13.17
N MET A 806 47.09 52.30 12.71
CA MET A 806 46.95 52.52 11.27
C MET A 806 48.32 52.52 10.55
N GLN A 807 49.36 53.13 11.11
CA GLN A 807 50.72 53.08 10.55
C GLN A 807 51.25 51.65 10.47
N LYS A 808 50.96 50.79 11.47
CA LYS A 808 51.36 49.39 11.40
C LYS A 808 50.63 48.61 10.32
N LEU A 809 49.26 48.86 10.21
CA LEU A 809 48.41 48.24 9.18
C LEU A 809 48.90 48.65 7.79
N ILE A 810 49.10 49.93 7.53
CA ILE A 810 49.62 50.45 6.27
C ILE A 810 50.94 49.80 5.91
N LYS A 811 51.90 49.83 6.85
CA LYS A 811 53.23 49.26 6.62
C LYS A 811 53.18 47.79 6.25
N ASN A 812 52.41 46.99 6.98
CA ASN A 812 52.28 45.55 6.74
C ASN A 812 51.57 45.21 5.41
N ILE A 813 50.50 45.95 5.10
CA ILE A 813 49.74 45.75 3.85
C ILE A 813 50.60 46.15 2.65
N THR A 814 51.27 47.33 2.69
CA THR A 814 52.13 47.81 1.60
C THR A 814 53.34 46.89 1.42
N THR A 815 54.00 46.42 2.52
CA THR A 815 55.18 45.58 2.41
C THR A 815 54.84 44.17 1.91
N LYS A 816 53.71 43.57 2.34
CA LYS A 816 53.37 42.17 1.99
C LYS A 816 52.66 42.04 0.65
N LEU A 817 51.86 43.02 0.26
CA LEU A 817 51.07 42.98 -0.98
C LEU A 817 51.56 43.90 -2.08
N GLY A 818 52.63 44.68 -1.84
CA GLY A 818 53.05 45.67 -2.83
C GLY A 818 52.02 46.79 -3.07
N ALA A 819 51.13 47.02 -2.10
CA ALA A 819 50.08 47.99 -2.19
C ALA A 819 50.65 49.43 -2.10
N GLU A 820 50.05 50.34 -2.86
CA GLU A 820 50.36 51.76 -2.83
C GLU A 820 49.19 52.55 -2.21
N LEU A 821 49.44 53.56 -1.43
CA LEU A 821 48.42 54.46 -0.90
C LEU A 821 47.97 55.40 -2.04
N ARG A 822 46.66 55.50 -2.16
CA ARG A 822 46.02 56.39 -3.16
C ARG A 822 45.49 57.65 -2.50
#